data_d979d3a441e60dbf909051648c9c0f3f
#
_entry.id   d979d3a441e60dbf909051648c9c0f3f
#
_cell.length_a   1.000
_cell.length_b   1.000
_cell.length_c   1.000
_cell.angle_alpha   90.00
_cell.angle_beta   90.00
_cell.angle_gamma   90.00
#
_symmetry.space_group_name_H-M   'P 1'
#
loop_
_entity.id
_entity.type
_entity.pdbx_description
1 polymer ?
#
loop_
_entity_poly.entity_id
_entity_poly.type
_entity_poly.pdbx_seq_one_letter_code
_entity_poly.pdbx_strand_id
1 'polypeptide(L)'
;MLKFAPGMRVIIRDEEWMIKKIEQNTMGAQALHCIGVSPLVKDRNAIFLDDIDAIIPVDPTKVKLIVDESPQYRDTLLYLESQWRKRIPTDNAIHVGNRAAMDTMNYQLEPAQIALNQPRQRILIADAVGLGKTLEAGILMSELIMRGKGKRILVVTGKAMMVQFQKEMWNRFTIPLVRLDSNKIRQIRAKLPSTYNPFFYYDKTIISIDTLKNDVAYRTHLEHAYWDIIVIDEAQSVASRSDRTSQRARLAGLLAGRSDTMIMLSATPHDGKAKSFASLMNMLDPTAIANPEQYTAEDIKGLFVRRFKKDVKDQMSGVVLDRKISEEKCRASFAEEAAYQVFTEMQLDMDIEKNGHGQLFKTSLEKALFSSPVACMKTIESRLKKLRKKYGDDQIKDIRLLEGFRSALEQITPRSFSRYQKLLDILQDKAYAWNRKADDDRIVIFTERVDTMEYLYEQLAKDLCLKKGEIEKLSGAMSDEDQQRIVEDFGRASAKIRVLVASDVASEGLNLHYLSHRMIHFDLPWSLMVFQQRNGRIDRYGQTKQPDIRYLVNETENEKIRGDIRLLQILVEKEEQALKNIGDPATLLGQYAVEEEEGVVSRAIEQGKSAEEFGKMMDDNVAEFDPLEFLLSDASEEVDSTPKISKDETLYSDTEYLFQAMKYFNQSEEHPVSKLETVHGVDISLSADIKHRMKNLLPAEVSNMLKDKTSLRLVSDKTYCMDEVRRCQQDKRGDAWPEVQYLWPLNPIFDWVNDKASLIYNRDEAPLAVLSNLSDDTCFFLMNGSIPNRKSTPLVDEWFGLYYEHGKFVEVMPLERALSMAHIRADQAMPNQVDRDHHHGGEKAANQSLLQDAVTHAKEYLNGFYCDYQKRIQPQIDEELNKLSELEEKHKDYQLSLFQNKGERKRAEKMREVDALFDEFSNWVNDSMNIENRPYIRVIAVLTGRRKGAD
;
A
#
# COMPACT_ATOMS: atom_id res chain seq x y z
N MET A 1 3.10 40.88 -18.77
CA MET A 1 3.55 39.51 -18.39
C MET A 1 3.94 39.52 -16.93
N LEU A 2 3.43 38.58 -16.13
CA LEU A 2 3.86 38.42 -14.75
C LEU A 2 5.37 38.19 -14.71
N LYS A 3 6.09 38.86 -13.80
CA LYS A 3 7.54 38.76 -13.66
C LYS A 3 7.99 37.34 -13.25
N PHE A 4 7.18 36.66 -12.46
CA PHE A 4 7.42 35.33 -11.90
C PHE A 4 6.26 34.36 -12.23
N ALA A 5 6.54 33.04 -12.20
CA ALA A 5 5.55 31.99 -12.38
C ALA A 5 5.88 30.76 -11.49
N PRO A 6 4.88 29.94 -11.12
CA PRO A 6 5.12 28.66 -10.46
C PRO A 6 6.10 27.79 -11.25
N GLY A 7 6.96 27.03 -10.56
CA GLY A 7 7.99 26.21 -11.16
C GLY A 7 9.30 26.93 -11.51
N MET A 8 9.30 28.26 -11.58
CA MET A 8 10.55 29.01 -11.80
C MET A 8 11.53 28.80 -10.67
N ARG A 9 12.82 28.71 -11.05
CA ARG A 9 13.95 28.73 -10.12
C ARG A 9 14.44 30.15 -9.94
N VAL A 10 14.63 30.52 -8.70
CA VAL A 10 15.08 31.88 -8.31
C VAL A 10 16.14 31.78 -7.23
N ILE A 11 17.04 32.78 -7.23
CA ILE A 11 18.02 32.96 -6.17
C ILE A 11 17.48 34.05 -5.25
N ILE A 12 17.31 33.70 -3.98
CA ILE A 12 16.87 34.62 -2.92
C ILE A 12 17.75 34.41 -1.69
N ARG A 13 18.40 35.47 -1.21
CA ARG A 13 19.32 35.42 -0.05
C ARG A 13 20.43 34.38 -0.27
N ASP A 14 21.05 34.39 -1.44
CA ASP A 14 22.13 33.51 -1.90
C ASP A 14 21.77 31.99 -2.00
N GLU A 15 20.51 31.63 -1.81
CA GLU A 15 20.02 30.25 -1.94
C GLU A 15 19.07 30.10 -3.12
N GLU A 16 19.05 28.90 -3.72
CA GLU A 16 18.15 28.57 -4.82
C GLU A 16 16.82 28.06 -4.27
N TRP A 17 15.74 28.64 -4.79
CA TRP A 17 14.36 28.34 -4.44
C TRP A 17 13.54 28.06 -5.69
N MET A 18 12.54 27.20 -5.56
CA MET A 18 11.51 26.99 -6.59
C MET A 18 10.20 27.62 -6.13
N ILE A 19 9.61 28.45 -6.96
CA ILE A 19 8.32 29.08 -6.72
C ILE A 19 7.22 28.02 -6.83
N LYS A 20 6.42 27.84 -5.78
CA LYS A 20 5.28 26.94 -5.73
C LYS A 20 3.96 27.63 -6.07
N LYS A 21 3.79 28.84 -5.53
CA LYS A 21 2.56 29.62 -5.68
C LYS A 21 2.88 31.10 -5.57
N ILE A 22 2.12 31.92 -6.25
CA ILE A 22 2.21 33.38 -6.18
C ILE A 22 0.86 33.91 -5.74
N GLU A 23 0.85 34.77 -4.73
CA GLU A 23 -0.34 35.46 -4.25
C GLU A 23 -0.10 36.97 -4.31
N GLN A 24 -1.11 37.76 -4.61
CA GLN A 24 -1.06 39.20 -4.45
C GLN A 24 -1.51 39.58 -3.04
N ASN A 25 -0.71 40.35 -2.33
CA ASN A 25 -1.12 40.90 -1.07
C ASN A 25 -2.06 42.12 -1.27
N THR A 26 -2.72 42.56 -0.21
CA THR A 26 -3.64 43.72 -0.23
C THR A 26 -2.98 45.04 -0.62
N MET A 27 -1.64 45.13 -0.64
CA MET A 27 -0.86 46.32 -1.01
C MET A 27 -0.30 46.25 -2.45
N GLY A 28 -0.63 45.16 -3.20
CA GLY A 28 -0.21 44.99 -4.60
C GLY A 28 1.14 44.31 -4.79
N ALA A 29 1.90 43.99 -3.72
CA ALA A 29 3.13 43.23 -3.80
C ALA A 29 2.83 41.74 -3.98
N GLN A 30 3.73 40.99 -4.67
CA GLN A 30 3.62 39.56 -4.87
C GLN A 30 4.28 38.77 -3.72
N ALA A 31 3.52 37.90 -3.06
CA ALA A 31 4.03 36.95 -2.10
C ALA A 31 4.35 35.63 -2.83
N LEU A 32 5.64 35.27 -2.88
CA LEU A 32 6.12 34.06 -3.52
C LEU A 32 6.28 32.96 -2.46
N HIS A 33 5.43 31.95 -2.52
CA HIS A 33 5.57 30.74 -1.73
C HIS A 33 6.60 29.84 -2.40
N CYS A 34 7.74 29.63 -1.75
CA CYS A 34 8.87 28.92 -2.33
C CYS A 34 9.24 27.68 -1.52
N ILE A 35 9.84 26.70 -2.21
CA ILE A 35 10.51 25.57 -1.60
C ILE A 35 12.01 25.63 -1.90
N GLY A 36 12.83 25.39 -0.89
CA GLY A 36 14.28 25.40 -1.01
C GLY A 36 14.81 24.24 -1.86
N VAL A 37 15.79 24.53 -2.71
CA VAL A 37 16.42 23.60 -3.63
C VAL A 37 17.87 23.34 -3.27
N SER A 38 18.63 24.39 -2.99
CA SER A 38 20.03 24.28 -2.57
C SER A 38 20.16 23.61 -1.19
N PRO A 39 21.29 22.94 -0.89
CA PRO A 39 21.43 22.03 0.26
C PRO A 39 21.07 22.63 1.62
N LEU A 40 21.40 23.90 1.87
CA LEU A 40 21.12 24.55 3.15
C LEU A 40 19.62 24.76 3.43
N VAL A 41 18.86 24.97 2.37
CA VAL A 41 17.42 25.26 2.43
C VAL A 41 16.57 24.14 1.85
N LYS A 42 17.18 23.04 1.43
CA LYS A 42 16.51 21.93 0.76
C LYS A 42 15.21 21.54 1.50
N ASP A 43 14.13 21.53 0.71
CA ASP A 43 12.79 21.16 1.16
C ASP A 43 12.14 22.07 2.22
N ARG A 44 12.75 23.22 2.53
CA ARG A 44 12.15 24.22 3.44
C ARG A 44 11.16 25.08 2.69
N ASN A 45 10.00 25.29 3.27
CA ASN A 45 9.03 26.26 2.75
C ASN A 45 9.34 27.66 3.31
N ALA A 46 9.30 28.64 2.43
CA ALA A 46 9.44 30.05 2.80
C ALA A 46 8.52 30.94 1.93
N ILE A 47 8.17 32.09 2.44
CA ILE A 47 7.41 33.10 1.71
C ILE A 47 8.30 34.34 1.59
N PHE A 48 8.46 34.82 0.37
CA PHE A 48 9.24 36.01 0.04
C PHE A 48 8.34 37.07 -0.62
N LEU A 49 8.61 38.30 -0.36
CA LEU A 49 7.88 39.43 -0.93
C LEU A 49 8.75 40.13 -1.98
N ASP A 50 8.22 40.38 -3.16
CA ASP A 50 8.97 40.94 -4.29
C ASP A 50 9.35 42.44 -4.12
N ASP A 51 8.74 43.12 -3.16
CA ASP A 51 9.07 44.49 -2.74
C ASP A 51 10.12 44.57 -1.63
N ILE A 52 10.41 43.47 -0.94
CA ILE A 52 11.35 43.42 0.19
C ILE A 52 12.59 42.59 -0.19
N ASP A 53 12.40 41.42 -0.84
CA ASP A 53 13.45 40.48 -1.15
C ASP A 53 14.00 40.71 -2.58
N ALA A 54 15.32 40.64 -2.73
CA ALA A 54 15.94 40.63 -4.06
C ALA A 54 15.75 39.23 -4.69
N ILE A 55 14.84 39.11 -5.64
CA ILE A 55 14.49 37.85 -6.32
C ILE A 55 15.10 37.85 -7.71
N ILE A 56 16.08 36.96 -7.94
CA ILE A 56 16.83 36.87 -9.19
C ILE A 56 16.48 35.55 -9.87
N PRO A 57 15.90 35.53 -11.09
CA PRO A 57 15.70 34.32 -11.85
C PRO A 57 17.04 33.64 -12.18
N VAL A 58 17.08 32.28 -12.07
CA VAL A 58 18.26 31.51 -12.50
C VAL A 58 18.42 31.64 -14.02
N ASP A 59 19.60 32.04 -14.47
CA ASP A 59 19.93 32.30 -15.88
C ASP A 59 20.96 31.26 -16.37
N PRO A 60 20.58 30.30 -17.24
CA PRO A 60 21.49 29.25 -17.71
C PRO A 60 22.64 29.78 -18.55
N THR A 61 22.54 30.99 -19.10
CA THR A 61 23.62 31.60 -19.88
C THR A 61 24.79 32.08 -19.03
N LYS A 62 24.61 32.19 -17.72
CA LYS A 62 25.62 32.64 -16.75
C LYS A 62 26.41 31.48 -16.11
N VAL A 63 26.13 30.24 -16.50
CA VAL A 63 26.85 29.08 -16.00
C VAL A 63 28.33 29.14 -16.44
N LYS A 64 29.21 28.84 -15.48
CA LYS A 64 30.66 28.80 -15.72
C LYS A 64 31.09 27.36 -16.04
N LEU A 65 31.75 27.16 -17.15
CA LEU A 65 32.33 25.88 -17.50
C LEU A 65 33.64 25.66 -16.73
N ILE A 66 33.75 24.52 -16.07
CA ILE A 66 34.94 24.11 -15.31
C ILE A 66 35.53 22.88 -15.95
N VAL A 67 36.81 22.95 -16.36
CA VAL A 67 37.51 21.81 -16.94
C VAL A 67 37.61 20.69 -15.90
N ASP A 68 37.22 19.47 -16.27
CA ASP A 68 37.38 18.30 -15.43
C ASP A 68 38.81 17.76 -15.55
N GLU A 69 39.58 17.93 -14.49
CA GLU A 69 40.95 17.41 -14.36
C GLU A 69 41.03 16.05 -13.64
N SER A 70 39.90 15.47 -13.28
CA SER A 70 39.84 14.20 -12.56
C SER A 70 40.24 12.99 -13.44
N PRO A 71 40.87 11.95 -12.86
CA PRO A 71 41.19 10.75 -13.62
C PRO A 71 39.96 10.13 -14.28
N GLN A 72 40.04 9.85 -15.60
CA GLN A 72 38.94 9.26 -16.37
C GLN A 72 37.63 10.07 -16.31
N TYR A 73 37.70 11.35 -16.12
CA TYR A 73 36.53 12.25 -16.00
C TYR A 73 35.51 11.80 -14.94
N ARG A 74 36.05 11.23 -13.85
CA ARG A 74 35.23 10.67 -12.78
C ARG A 74 34.25 11.68 -12.17
N ASP A 75 34.67 12.92 -11.98
CA ASP A 75 33.90 13.99 -11.37
C ASP A 75 32.73 14.38 -12.27
N THR A 76 32.95 14.50 -13.59
CA THR A 76 31.89 14.72 -14.59
C THR A 76 30.89 13.54 -14.61
N LEU A 77 31.38 12.30 -14.65
CA LEU A 77 30.53 11.12 -14.74
C LEU A 77 29.68 10.93 -13.49
N LEU A 78 30.24 11.08 -12.29
CA LEU A 78 29.48 11.00 -11.04
C LEU A 78 28.44 12.10 -10.94
N TYR A 79 28.80 13.33 -11.35
CA TYR A 79 27.88 14.44 -11.38
C TYR A 79 26.74 14.21 -12.36
N LEU A 80 27.05 13.85 -13.62
CA LEU A 80 26.06 13.57 -14.66
C LEU A 80 25.10 12.46 -14.22
N GLU A 81 25.63 11.33 -13.73
CA GLU A 81 24.82 10.22 -13.23
C GLU A 81 23.91 10.63 -12.08
N SER A 82 24.44 11.44 -11.13
CA SER A 82 23.64 11.93 -10.00
C SER A 82 22.47 12.80 -10.44
N GLN A 83 22.67 13.62 -11.48
CA GLN A 83 21.59 14.47 -12.02
C GLN A 83 20.59 13.61 -12.81
N TRP A 84 21.06 12.66 -13.61
CA TRP A 84 20.20 11.79 -14.41
C TRP A 84 19.34 10.88 -13.54
N ARG A 85 19.85 10.35 -12.42
CA ARG A 85 19.06 9.58 -11.43
C ARG A 85 17.99 10.40 -10.71
N LYS A 86 18.07 11.73 -10.75
CA LYS A 86 17.05 12.63 -10.21
C LYS A 86 15.97 13.02 -11.24
N ARG A 87 16.04 12.49 -12.47
CA ARG A 87 15.02 12.77 -13.49
C ARG A 87 13.65 12.31 -13.02
N ILE A 88 12.62 13.06 -13.42
CA ILE A 88 11.23 12.80 -13.09
C ILE A 88 10.54 12.25 -14.34
N PRO A 89 10.09 10.98 -14.36
CA PRO A 89 9.29 10.45 -15.44
C PRO A 89 7.99 11.25 -15.63
N THR A 90 7.71 11.68 -16.86
CA THR A 90 6.53 12.47 -17.22
C THR A 90 5.52 11.69 -18.05
N ASP A 91 5.86 10.48 -18.47
CA ASP A 91 4.97 9.54 -19.13
C ASP A 91 4.18 8.68 -18.12
N ASN A 92 3.29 7.83 -18.63
CA ASN A 92 2.46 6.92 -17.82
C ASN A 92 3.03 5.49 -17.74
N ALA A 93 4.28 5.24 -18.21
CA ALA A 93 4.89 3.92 -18.16
C ALA A 93 5.37 3.56 -16.75
N ILE A 94 5.52 2.27 -16.48
CA ILE A 94 6.12 1.75 -15.24
C ILE A 94 7.65 1.84 -15.37
N HIS A 95 8.30 2.59 -14.49
CA HIS A 95 9.75 2.81 -14.53
C HIS A 95 10.51 2.02 -13.45
N VAL A 96 9.92 1.85 -12.28
CA VAL A 96 10.62 1.28 -11.12
C VAL A 96 9.86 0.14 -10.45
N GLY A 97 8.54 0.15 -10.47
CA GLY A 97 7.71 -0.80 -9.73
C GLY A 97 7.96 -2.28 -10.09
N ASN A 98 8.29 -2.57 -11.34
CA ASN A 98 8.64 -3.90 -11.83
C ASN A 98 10.01 -4.41 -11.32
N ARG A 99 10.85 -3.53 -10.76
CA ARG A 99 12.18 -3.83 -10.23
C ARG A 99 12.19 -4.11 -8.73
N ALA A 100 11.06 -4.04 -8.04
CA ALA A 100 10.94 -4.31 -6.61
C ALA A 100 11.49 -5.70 -6.23
N ALA A 101 11.91 -5.89 -4.95
CA ALA A 101 12.43 -7.17 -4.44
C ALA A 101 11.28 -8.19 -4.28
N MET A 102 10.68 -8.57 -5.40
CA MET A 102 9.60 -9.55 -5.48
C MET A 102 9.55 -10.17 -6.88
N ASP A 103 8.90 -11.34 -6.99
CA ASP A 103 8.54 -11.91 -8.28
C ASP A 103 7.27 -11.19 -8.76
N THR A 104 7.47 -10.19 -9.61
CA THR A 104 6.40 -9.31 -10.08
C THR A 104 5.61 -10.00 -11.18
N MET A 105 4.30 -10.11 -11.02
CA MET A 105 3.36 -10.59 -12.03
C MET A 105 2.76 -9.40 -12.79
N ASN A 106 2.41 -9.59 -14.06
CA ASN A 106 1.85 -8.49 -14.87
C ASN A 106 0.58 -7.92 -14.26
N TYR A 107 -0.31 -8.77 -13.74
CA TYR A 107 -1.53 -8.29 -13.10
C TYR A 107 -1.25 -7.34 -11.91
N GLN A 108 -0.13 -7.51 -11.19
CA GLN A 108 0.22 -6.64 -10.06
C GLN A 108 0.67 -5.23 -10.49
N LEU A 109 1.05 -5.07 -11.76
CA LEU A 109 1.40 -3.76 -12.34
C LEU A 109 0.16 -3.00 -12.86
N GLU A 110 -0.91 -3.71 -13.20
CA GLU A 110 -2.12 -3.13 -13.79
C GLU A 110 -2.77 -2.02 -12.94
N PRO A 111 -2.95 -2.14 -11.61
CA PRO A 111 -3.52 -1.06 -10.80
C PRO A 111 -2.70 0.22 -10.84
N ALA A 112 -1.36 0.09 -10.90
CA ALA A 112 -0.48 1.23 -11.05
C ALA A 112 -0.63 1.86 -12.45
N GLN A 113 -0.73 1.04 -13.52
CA GLN A 113 -0.97 1.52 -14.87
C GLN A 113 -2.32 2.26 -15.01
N ILE A 114 -3.39 1.71 -14.42
CA ILE A 114 -4.70 2.35 -14.39
C ILE A 114 -4.62 3.72 -13.68
N ALA A 115 -4.01 3.75 -12.50
CA ALA A 115 -3.88 4.99 -11.73
C ALA A 115 -3.00 6.04 -12.45
N LEU A 116 -1.91 5.62 -13.12
CA LEU A 116 -1.03 6.53 -13.85
C LEU A 116 -1.67 7.11 -15.11
N ASN A 117 -2.64 6.41 -15.71
CA ASN A 117 -3.39 6.92 -16.85
C ASN A 117 -4.42 8.00 -16.46
N GLN A 118 -4.73 8.15 -15.16
CA GLN A 118 -5.69 9.15 -14.70
C GLN A 118 -5.03 10.50 -14.40
N PRO A 119 -5.74 11.61 -14.59
CA PRO A 119 -5.26 12.93 -14.21
C PRO A 119 -4.92 13.00 -12.71
N ARG A 120 -5.76 12.39 -11.87
CA ARG A 120 -5.59 12.29 -10.42
C ARG A 120 -5.46 10.83 -10.03
N GLN A 121 -4.32 10.44 -9.47
CA GLN A 121 -3.99 9.05 -9.14
C GLN A 121 -4.76 8.59 -7.89
N ARG A 122 -6.03 8.24 -8.06
CA ARG A 122 -6.90 7.75 -6.98
C ARG A 122 -7.57 6.45 -7.38
N ILE A 123 -7.40 5.40 -6.57
CA ILE A 123 -7.85 4.06 -6.94
C ILE A 123 -8.22 3.22 -5.72
N LEU A 124 -9.26 2.41 -5.86
CA LEU A 124 -9.57 1.29 -4.97
C LEU A 124 -9.06 -0.01 -5.60
N ILE A 125 -8.11 -0.66 -4.95
CA ILE A 125 -7.62 -2.00 -5.31
C ILE A 125 -8.45 -3.02 -4.53
N ALA A 126 -9.37 -3.70 -5.23
CA ALA A 126 -10.38 -4.57 -4.65
C ALA A 126 -10.15 -6.06 -4.95
N ASP A 127 -8.91 -6.45 -5.20
CA ASP A 127 -8.50 -7.81 -5.54
C ASP A 127 -8.81 -8.81 -4.43
N ALA A 128 -9.08 -10.06 -4.81
CA ALA A 128 -9.35 -11.14 -3.87
C ALA A 128 -8.20 -11.35 -2.88
N VAL A 129 -8.52 -11.96 -1.75
CA VAL A 129 -7.53 -12.29 -0.71
C VAL A 129 -6.41 -13.16 -1.30
N GLY A 130 -5.16 -12.78 -1.03
CA GLY A 130 -3.98 -13.54 -1.46
C GLY A 130 -3.36 -13.11 -2.78
N LEU A 131 -3.93 -12.19 -3.55
CA LEU A 131 -3.36 -11.68 -4.81
C LEU A 131 -2.24 -10.66 -4.61
N GLY A 132 -2.14 -10.02 -3.45
CA GLY A 132 -1.01 -9.13 -3.14
C GLY A 132 -1.34 -7.65 -3.16
N LYS A 133 -2.55 -7.22 -2.80
CA LYS A 133 -2.95 -5.79 -2.73
C LYS A 133 -1.92 -4.86 -2.10
N THR A 134 -1.28 -5.29 -1.02
CA THR A 134 -0.22 -4.51 -0.37
C THR A 134 0.98 -4.28 -1.29
N LEU A 135 1.31 -5.28 -2.12
CA LEU A 135 2.41 -5.18 -3.09
C LEU A 135 2.02 -4.26 -4.26
N GLU A 136 0.79 -4.36 -4.73
CA GLU A 136 0.23 -3.47 -5.78
C GLU A 136 0.25 -2.00 -5.31
N ALA A 137 -0.14 -1.74 -4.06
CA ALA A 137 -0.01 -0.41 -3.46
C ALA A 137 1.47 0.03 -3.38
N GLY A 138 2.39 -0.88 -3.04
CA GLY A 138 3.82 -0.62 -3.00
C GLY A 138 4.39 -0.25 -4.37
N ILE A 139 3.96 -0.94 -5.43
CA ILE A 139 4.31 -0.63 -6.82
C ILE A 139 3.86 0.80 -7.17
N LEU A 140 2.58 1.12 -6.97
CA LEU A 140 2.05 2.46 -7.27
C LEU A 140 2.74 3.56 -6.44
N MET A 141 2.94 3.33 -5.14
CA MET A 141 3.69 4.27 -4.30
C MET A 141 5.11 4.50 -4.81
N SER A 142 5.82 3.45 -5.25
CA SER A 142 7.18 3.54 -5.79
C SER A 142 7.22 4.39 -7.06
N GLU A 143 6.27 4.18 -7.97
CA GLU A 143 6.12 4.98 -9.18
C GLU A 143 5.86 6.46 -8.88
N LEU A 144 5.01 6.74 -7.89
CA LEU A 144 4.71 8.12 -7.48
C LEU A 144 5.88 8.78 -6.76
N ILE A 145 6.66 8.04 -5.94
CA ILE A 145 7.89 8.54 -5.31
C ILE A 145 8.89 8.96 -6.39
N MET A 146 9.10 8.11 -7.41
CA MET A 146 10.03 8.42 -8.52
C MET A 146 9.58 9.67 -9.31
N ARG A 147 8.27 9.91 -9.41
CA ARG A 147 7.68 11.11 -10.05
C ARG A 147 7.64 12.35 -9.15
N GLY A 148 8.26 12.31 -7.96
CA GLY A 148 8.25 13.42 -7.01
C GLY A 148 6.89 13.66 -6.33
N LYS A 149 5.93 12.74 -6.49
CA LYS A 149 4.57 12.79 -5.91
C LYS A 149 4.42 11.91 -4.68
N GLY A 150 5.50 11.57 -3.99
CA GLY A 150 5.49 10.62 -2.86
C GLY A 150 6.46 11.02 -1.75
N LYS A 151 6.67 12.29 -1.51
CA LYS A 151 7.49 12.77 -0.39
C LYS A 151 6.80 12.50 0.94
N ARG A 152 5.53 12.90 1.06
CA ARG A 152 4.74 12.73 2.29
C ARG A 152 3.70 11.64 2.11
N ILE A 153 3.85 10.56 2.87
CA ILE A 153 2.98 9.38 2.79
C ILE A 153 2.36 9.10 4.16
N LEU A 154 1.05 8.89 4.18
CA LEU A 154 0.32 8.37 5.33
C LEU A 154 -0.35 7.04 4.98
N VAL A 155 0.01 5.99 5.70
CA VAL A 155 -0.70 4.71 5.64
C VAL A 155 -1.59 4.58 6.86
N VAL A 156 -2.88 4.32 6.64
CA VAL A 156 -3.89 4.09 7.67
C VAL A 156 -4.38 2.66 7.54
N THR A 157 -4.19 1.85 8.58
CA THR A 157 -4.55 0.42 8.57
C THR A 157 -5.06 -0.02 9.94
N GLY A 158 -5.47 -1.27 10.09
CA GLY A 158 -5.74 -1.89 11.39
C GLY A 158 -4.46 -2.05 12.22
N LYS A 159 -4.55 -1.98 13.53
CA LYS A 159 -3.36 -2.06 14.42
C LYS A 159 -2.52 -3.32 14.19
N ALA A 160 -3.17 -4.48 14.03
CA ALA A 160 -2.50 -5.76 13.81
C ALA A 160 -1.70 -5.80 12.50
N MET A 161 -2.08 -5.00 11.50
CA MET A 161 -1.46 -4.99 10.18
C MET A 161 -0.27 -4.04 10.05
N MET A 162 -0.11 -3.08 10.97
CA MET A 162 0.88 -2.00 10.82
C MET A 162 2.30 -2.51 10.62
N VAL A 163 2.74 -3.47 11.43
CA VAL A 163 4.12 -3.99 11.36
C VAL A 163 4.35 -4.81 10.10
N GLN A 164 3.38 -5.62 9.72
CA GLN A 164 3.46 -6.38 8.49
C GLN A 164 3.54 -5.46 7.27
N PHE A 165 2.66 -4.46 7.17
CA PHE A 165 2.66 -3.47 6.10
C PHE A 165 3.99 -2.71 6.05
N GLN A 166 4.50 -2.28 7.21
CA GLN A 166 5.80 -1.61 7.35
C GLN A 166 6.96 -2.48 6.84
N LYS A 167 6.99 -3.78 7.22
CA LYS A 167 8.02 -4.73 6.77
C LYS A 167 7.96 -4.99 5.28
N GLU A 168 6.78 -5.20 4.69
CA GLU A 168 6.62 -5.39 3.25
C GLU A 168 7.11 -4.17 2.47
N MET A 169 6.74 -2.96 2.91
CA MET A 169 7.19 -1.72 2.27
C MET A 169 8.70 -1.54 2.35
N TRP A 170 9.31 -1.82 3.49
CA TRP A 170 10.76 -1.70 3.63
C TRP A 170 11.53 -2.77 2.87
N ASN A 171 11.17 -4.03 3.06
CA ASN A 171 11.94 -5.16 2.54
C ASN A 171 11.87 -5.27 1.00
N ARG A 172 10.77 -4.84 0.38
CA ARG A 172 10.54 -4.97 -1.06
C ARG A 172 10.74 -3.68 -1.83
N PHE A 173 10.36 -2.56 -1.23
CA PHE A 173 10.31 -1.25 -1.89
C PHE A 173 11.23 -0.22 -1.23
N THR A 174 11.92 -0.58 -0.15
CA THR A 174 12.72 0.34 0.69
C THR A 174 11.99 1.64 1.08
N ILE A 175 10.65 1.60 1.16
CA ILE A 175 9.82 2.71 1.62
C ILE A 175 9.82 2.72 3.15
N PRO A 176 10.43 3.73 3.80
CA PRO A 176 10.66 3.75 5.24
C PRO A 176 9.45 4.33 6.00
N LEU A 177 8.42 3.52 6.23
CA LEU A 177 7.26 3.94 7.03
C LEU A 177 7.59 3.98 8.52
N VAL A 178 7.46 5.15 9.16
CA VAL A 178 7.60 5.30 10.61
C VAL A 178 6.26 5.06 11.29
N ARG A 179 6.24 4.11 12.22
CA ARG A 179 5.04 3.80 12.99
C ARG A 179 4.73 4.91 14.00
N LEU A 180 3.49 5.41 13.96
CA LEU A 180 2.95 6.37 14.90
C LEU A 180 1.89 5.71 15.78
N ASP A 181 1.99 5.96 17.08
CA ASP A 181 0.98 5.67 18.08
C ASP A 181 0.77 6.89 18.99
N SER A 182 -0.19 6.83 19.90
CA SER A 182 -0.50 7.94 20.79
C SER A 182 0.70 8.35 21.66
N ASN A 183 1.56 7.40 22.08
CA ASN A 183 2.76 7.67 22.87
C ASN A 183 3.83 8.38 22.02
N LYS A 184 4.05 7.89 20.80
CA LYS A 184 5.02 8.50 19.86
C LYS A 184 4.62 9.92 19.49
N ILE A 185 3.33 10.13 19.17
CA ILE A 185 2.81 11.48 18.86
C ILE A 185 2.99 12.41 20.08
N ARG A 186 2.73 11.92 21.30
CA ARG A 186 2.96 12.70 22.53
C ARG A 186 4.44 13.07 22.70
N GLN A 187 5.36 12.13 22.46
CA GLN A 187 6.80 12.38 22.48
C GLN A 187 7.24 13.39 21.43
N ILE A 188 6.67 13.34 20.22
CA ILE A 188 6.93 14.32 19.15
C ILE A 188 6.43 15.69 19.59
N ARG A 189 5.20 15.81 20.09
CA ARG A 189 4.63 17.09 20.60
C ARG A 189 5.48 17.71 21.70
N ALA A 190 6.07 16.91 22.58
CA ALA A 190 6.95 17.40 23.64
C ALA A 190 8.29 17.99 23.10
N LYS A 191 8.68 17.64 21.88
CA LYS A 191 9.91 18.12 21.23
C LYS A 191 9.70 19.32 20.31
N LEU A 192 8.46 19.58 19.92
CA LEU A 192 8.10 20.59 18.94
C LEU A 192 7.49 21.82 19.63
N PRO A 193 7.70 23.04 19.07
CA PRO A 193 6.92 24.22 19.46
C PRO A 193 5.42 23.94 19.31
N SER A 194 4.58 24.56 20.16
CA SER A 194 3.13 24.35 20.19
C SER A 194 2.41 24.68 18.87
N THR A 195 3.01 25.51 18.04
CA THR A 195 2.51 25.90 16.72
C THR A 195 2.81 24.87 15.62
N TYR A 196 3.68 23.90 15.89
CA TYR A 196 4.05 22.89 14.89
C TYR A 196 3.10 21.71 14.91
N ASN A 197 2.69 21.27 13.71
CA ASN A 197 1.86 20.10 13.54
C ASN A 197 2.72 18.82 13.71
N PRO A 198 2.42 17.93 14.68
CA PRO A 198 3.21 16.72 14.93
C PRO A 198 3.23 15.74 13.75
N PHE A 199 2.23 15.78 12.87
CA PHE A 199 2.18 14.94 11.66
C PHE A 199 3.16 15.40 10.56
N PHE A 200 3.84 16.52 10.74
CA PHE A 200 4.90 16.98 9.83
C PHE A 200 6.31 16.55 10.24
N TYR A 201 6.43 15.86 11.40
CA TYR A 201 7.74 15.47 11.93
C TYR A 201 8.43 14.38 11.10
N TYR A 202 7.65 13.41 10.58
CA TYR A 202 8.13 12.36 9.68
C TYR A 202 7.40 12.47 8.35
N ASP A 203 8.13 12.28 7.25
CA ASP A 203 7.56 12.36 5.90
C ASP A 203 6.70 11.14 5.55
N LYS A 204 7.13 9.94 5.94
CA LYS A 204 6.45 8.68 5.63
C LYS A 204 6.04 7.96 6.91
N THR A 205 4.75 7.81 7.11
CA THR A 205 4.20 7.32 8.39
C THR A 205 3.12 6.27 8.18
N ILE A 206 3.02 5.37 9.17
CA ILE A 206 1.93 4.41 9.28
C ILE A 206 1.26 4.52 10.66
N ILE A 207 -0.07 4.54 10.69
CA ILE A 207 -0.85 4.72 11.91
C ILE A 207 -2.12 3.89 11.88
N SER A 208 -2.60 3.48 13.06
CA SER A 208 -3.88 2.78 13.16
C SER A 208 -5.06 3.75 13.04
N ILE A 209 -6.08 3.34 12.26
CA ILE A 209 -7.34 4.09 12.12
C ILE A 209 -8.02 4.30 13.49
N ASP A 210 -7.91 3.33 14.38
CA ASP A 210 -8.49 3.39 15.73
C ASP A 210 -7.78 4.40 16.63
N THR A 211 -6.50 4.64 16.41
CA THR A 211 -5.75 5.70 17.08
C THR A 211 -6.24 7.07 16.63
N LEU A 212 -6.40 7.28 15.32
CA LEU A 212 -6.80 8.57 14.76
C LEU A 212 -8.26 8.95 15.06
N LYS A 213 -9.19 7.98 15.04
CA LYS A 213 -10.65 8.26 15.20
C LYS A 213 -11.03 8.72 16.59
N ASN A 214 -10.29 8.31 17.62
CA ASN A 214 -10.70 8.46 19.02
C ASN A 214 -10.20 9.75 19.68
N ASP A 215 -9.29 10.49 19.07
CA ASP A 215 -8.71 11.68 19.69
C ASP A 215 -9.16 12.96 18.99
N VAL A 216 -10.04 13.71 19.65
CA VAL A 216 -10.51 15.03 19.19
C VAL A 216 -9.34 16.00 18.96
N ALA A 217 -8.25 15.86 19.73
CA ALA A 217 -7.05 16.68 19.59
C ALA A 217 -6.29 16.45 18.27
N TYR A 218 -6.45 15.28 17.62
CA TYR A 218 -5.81 15.02 16.33
C TYR A 218 -6.54 15.70 15.18
N ARG A 219 -7.86 15.89 15.30
CA ARG A 219 -8.69 16.42 14.23
C ARG A 219 -8.16 17.76 13.71
N THR A 220 -7.90 18.72 14.59
CA THR A 220 -7.37 20.03 14.21
C THR A 220 -6.03 19.94 13.47
N HIS A 221 -5.15 19.00 13.92
CA HIS A 221 -3.86 18.78 13.25
C HIS A 221 -4.04 18.15 11.87
N LEU A 222 -4.99 17.22 11.71
CA LEU A 222 -5.30 16.56 10.44
C LEU A 222 -5.94 17.52 9.44
N GLU A 223 -6.82 18.41 9.91
CA GLU A 223 -7.45 19.46 9.11
C GLU A 223 -6.43 20.44 8.49
N HIS A 224 -5.27 20.62 9.15
CA HIS A 224 -4.18 21.48 8.69
C HIS A 224 -2.97 20.69 8.13
N ALA A 225 -3.11 19.39 7.94
CA ALA A 225 -2.08 18.56 7.34
C ALA A 225 -2.41 18.25 5.88
N TYR A 226 -1.39 17.92 5.10
CA TYR A 226 -1.52 17.49 3.71
C TYR A 226 -0.48 16.43 3.39
N TRP A 227 -0.87 15.42 2.63
CA TRP A 227 0.00 14.34 2.18
C TRP A 227 -0.05 14.20 0.66
N ASP A 228 1.05 13.81 0.05
CA ASP A 228 1.08 13.48 -1.38
C ASP A 228 0.29 12.21 -1.62
N ILE A 229 0.48 11.20 -0.73
CA ILE A 229 -0.20 9.90 -0.83
C ILE A 229 -0.84 9.55 0.51
N ILE A 230 -2.11 9.18 0.50
CA ILE A 230 -2.77 8.49 1.60
C ILE A 230 -3.17 7.08 1.15
N VAL A 231 -2.79 6.07 1.93
CA VAL A 231 -3.23 4.68 1.74
C VAL A 231 -4.20 4.32 2.87
N ILE A 232 -5.37 3.80 2.54
CA ILE A 232 -6.33 3.23 3.50
C ILE A 232 -6.47 1.74 3.23
N ASP A 233 -5.99 0.94 4.16
CA ASP A 233 -6.13 -0.51 4.13
C ASP A 233 -7.43 -0.94 4.80
N GLU A 234 -8.03 -2.06 4.35
CA GLU A 234 -9.37 -2.54 4.74
C GLU A 234 -10.44 -1.44 4.60
N ALA A 235 -10.49 -0.85 3.38
CA ALA A 235 -11.33 0.32 3.08
C ALA A 235 -12.83 0.09 3.33
N GLN A 236 -13.33 -1.15 3.28
CA GLN A 236 -14.72 -1.46 3.65
C GLN A 236 -15.07 -1.02 5.08
N SER A 237 -14.09 -0.90 5.98
CA SER A 237 -14.28 -0.46 7.35
C SER A 237 -14.62 1.03 7.48
N VAL A 238 -14.35 1.81 6.43
CA VAL A 238 -14.62 3.26 6.37
C VAL A 238 -15.82 3.62 5.50
N ALA A 239 -16.46 2.65 4.85
CA ALA A 239 -17.67 2.88 4.06
C ALA A 239 -18.84 3.35 4.94
N SER A 240 -19.68 4.19 4.38
CA SER A 240 -20.91 4.67 5.06
C SER A 240 -22.07 3.70 4.80
N ARG A 241 -22.44 2.92 5.81
CA ARG A 241 -23.47 1.87 5.72
C ARG A 241 -24.89 2.34 6.05
N SER A 242 -25.03 3.50 6.68
CA SER A 242 -26.32 4.05 7.15
C SER A 242 -26.32 5.57 7.09
N ASP A 243 -27.49 6.19 7.33
CA ASP A 243 -27.61 7.66 7.39
C ASP A 243 -26.79 8.30 8.51
N ARG A 244 -26.35 7.53 9.51
CA ARG A 244 -25.39 7.97 10.53
C ARG A 244 -23.97 7.57 10.11
N THR A 245 -23.20 8.53 9.65
CA THR A 245 -21.79 8.35 9.30
C THR A 245 -20.97 7.92 10.52
N SER A 246 -20.24 6.81 10.41
CA SER A 246 -19.36 6.32 11.47
C SER A 246 -18.17 7.27 11.72
N GLN A 247 -17.50 7.17 12.87
CA GLN A 247 -16.30 7.98 13.13
C GLN A 247 -15.18 7.66 12.14
N ARG A 248 -15.04 6.40 11.72
CA ARG A 248 -14.05 5.98 10.72
C ARG A 248 -14.36 6.58 9.35
N ALA A 249 -15.62 6.56 8.92
CA ALA A 249 -16.04 7.16 7.64
C ALA A 249 -15.83 8.68 7.62
N ARG A 250 -16.12 9.38 8.73
CA ARG A 250 -15.85 10.83 8.85
C ARG A 250 -14.36 11.15 8.78
N LEU A 251 -13.53 10.34 9.44
CA LEU A 251 -12.07 10.49 9.38
C LEU A 251 -11.56 10.26 7.95
N ALA A 252 -11.99 9.18 7.28
CA ALA A 252 -11.59 8.89 5.91
C ALA A 252 -12.01 10.00 4.93
N GLY A 253 -13.23 10.53 5.07
CA GLY A 253 -13.70 11.68 4.30
C GLY A 253 -12.86 12.94 4.52
N LEU A 254 -12.43 13.22 5.76
CA LEU A 254 -11.49 14.30 6.05
C LEU A 254 -10.14 14.07 5.34
N LEU A 255 -9.58 12.87 5.46
CA LEU A 255 -8.30 12.51 4.86
C LEU A 255 -8.35 12.56 3.33
N ALA A 256 -9.48 12.19 2.71
CA ALA A 256 -9.68 12.25 1.27
C ALA A 256 -9.48 13.66 0.70
N GLY A 257 -9.89 14.70 1.44
CA GLY A 257 -9.65 16.11 1.09
C GLY A 257 -8.24 16.61 1.44
N ARG A 258 -7.36 15.75 2.00
CA ARG A 258 -6.01 16.13 2.47
C ARG A 258 -4.89 15.41 1.74
N SER A 259 -5.18 14.90 0.53
CA SER A 259 -4.15 14.26 -0.32
C SER A 259 -4.41 14.51 -1.80
N ASP A 260 -3.33 14.51 -2.58
CA ASP A 260 -3.43 14.43 -4.05
C ASP A 260 -3.78 13.01 -4.46
N THR A 261 -3.04 12.03 -3.98
CA THR A 261 -3.25 10.61 -4.28
C THR A 261 -3.92 9.90 -3.11
N MET A 262 -4.89 9.05 -3.42
CA MET A 262 -5.52 8.15 -2.45
C MET A 262 -5.58 6.73 -2.99
N ILE A 263 -5.03 5.78 -2.24
CA ILE A 263 -5.04 4.36 -2.55
C ILE A 263 -5.86 3.66 -1.48
N MET A 264 -6.92 3.02 -1.87
CA MET A 264 -7.76 2.20 -0.98
C MET A 264 -7.55 0.72 -1.29
N LEU A 265 -7.44 -0.10 -0.25
CA LEU A 265 -7.29 -1.56 -0.38
C LEU A 265 -8.47 -2.25 0.31
N SER A 266 -9.12 -3.18 -0.39
CA SER A 266 -10.20 -3.98 0.18
C SER A 266 -10.28 -5.34 -0.50
N ALA A 267 -10.63 -6.39 0.22
CA ALA A 267 -10.99 -7.66 -0.40
C ALA A 267 -12.50 -7.75 -0.69
N THR A 268 -13.30 -6.97 0.05
CA THR A 268 -14.75 -6.90 -0.04
C THR A 268 -15.17 -5.44 -0.15
N PRO A 269 -15.17 -4.85 -1.36
CA PRO A 269 -15.32 -3.42 -1.57
C PRO A 269 -16.72 -2.88 -1.23
N HIS A 270 -17.72 -3.73 -1.14
CA HIS A 270 -19.11 -3.36 -0.83
C HIS A 270 -19.80 -4.36 0.11
N ASP A 271 -20.89 -3.94 0.70
CA ASP A 271 -21.77 -4.74 1.56
C ASP A 271 -23.12 -5.05 0.86
N GLY A 272 -23.12 -5.21 -0.46
CA GLY A 272 -24.31 -5.43 -1.28
C GLY A 272 -25.18 -4.20 -1.46
N LYS A 273 -24.82 -3.04 -0.91
CA LYS A 273 -25.59 -1.80 -0.99
C LYS A 273 -24.86 -0.80 -1.88
N ALA A 274 -25.50 -0.36 -2.95
CA ALA A 274 -24.96 0.64 -3.85
C ALA A 274 -24.45 1.88 -3.12
N LYS A 275 -25.18 2.36 -2.09
CA LYS A 275 -24.83 3.52 -1.25
C LYS A 275 -23.49 3.34 -0.49
N SER A 276 -23.18 2.14 -0.04
CA SER A 276 -21.96 1.84 0.70
C SER A 276 -20.74 1.93 -0.23
N PHE A 277 -20.81 1.31 -1.39
CA PHE A 277 -19.77 1.38 -2.41
C PHE A 277 -19.62 2.80 -2.97
N ALA A 278 -20.72 3.48 -3.29
CA ALA A 278 -20.71 4.87 -3.73
C ALA A 278 -19.99 5.79 -2.73
N SER A 279 -20.10 5.50 -1.42
CA SER A 279 -19.38 6.29 -0.40
C SER A 279 -17.86 6.15 -0.50
N LEU A 280 -17.34 4.98 -0.91
CA LEU A 280 -15.91 4.78 -1.15
C LEU A 280 -15.47 5.48 -2.44
N MET A 281 -16.26 5.36 -3.51
CA MET A 281 -15.97 6.04 -4.78
C MET A 281 -15.95 7.56 -4.59
N ASN A 282 -16.92 8.13 -3.86
CA ASN A 282 -16.96 9.56 -3.55
C ASN A 282 -15.86 10.04 -2.58
N MET A 283 -15.17 9.15 -1.87
CA MET A 283 -13.93 9.49 -1.16
C MET A 283 -12.74 9.57 -2.13
N LEU A 284 -12.73 8.75 -3.20
CA LEU A 284 -11.74 8.84 -4.25
C LEU A 284 -11.99 10.06 -5.14
N ASP A 285 -13.21 10.19 -5.62
CA ASP A 285 -13.63 11.34 -6.43
C ASP A 285 -15.04 11.81 -6.00
N PRO A 286 -15.14 12.91 -5.25
CA PRO A 286 -16.43 13.40 -4.76
C PRO A 286 -17.36 13.92 -5.88
N THR A 287 -16.87 14.05 -7.10
CA THR A 287 -17.68 14.45 -8.28
C THR A 287 -18.25 13.25 -9.03
N ALA A 288 -17.70 12.02 -8.84
CA ALA A 288 -18.03 10.87 -9.65
C ALA A 288 -19.50 10.42 -9.56
N ILE A 289 -20.02 10.27 -8.34
CA ILE A 289 -21.37 9.73 -8.13
C ILE A 289 -22.31 10.79 -7.53
N ALA A 290 -23.25 11.28 -8.33
CA ALA A 290 -24.27 12.24 -7.91
C ALA A 290 -25.35 11.58 -7.03
N ASN A 291 -25.90 10.46 -7.48
CA ASN A 291 -26.92 9.68 -6.76
C ASN A 291 -26.32 8.36 -6.24
N PRO A 292 -26.09 8.24 -4.92
CA PRO A 292 -25.51 7.02 -4.34
C PRO A 292 -26.36 5.74 -4.51
N GLU A 293 -27.62 5.86 -4.91
CA GLU A 293 -28.51 4.73 -5.12
C GLU A 293 -28.63 4.32 -6.60
N GLN A 294 -28.19 5.21 -7.52
CA GLN A 294 -28.26 4.99 -8.97
C GLN A 294 -27.04 5.59 -9.67
N TYR A 295 -26.10 4.79 -10.10
CA TYR A 295 -24.91 5.17 -10.86
C TYR A 295 -24.56 4.07 -11.86
N THR A 296 -23.69 4.39 -12.81
CA THR A 296 -23.29 3.51 -13.91
C THR A 296 -21.81 3.12 -13.83
N ALA A 297 -21.40 2.14 -14.64
CA ALA A 297 -20.00 1.75 -14.79
C ALA A 297 -19.12 2.94 -15.23
N GLU A 298 -19.64 3.80 -16.11
CA GLU A 298 -18.91 4.98 -16.60
C GLU A 298 -18.63 6.01 -15.49
N ASP A 299 -19.54 6.18 -14.51
CA ASP A 299 -19.35 7.11 -13.39
C ASP A 299 -18.19 6.71 -12.47
N ILE A 300 -17.81 5.42 -12.45
CA ILE A 300 -16.75 4.86 -11.59
C ILE A 300 -15.53 4.35 -12.36
N LYS A 301 -15.52 4.50 -13.68
CA LYS A 301 -14.46 4.00 -14.57
C LYS A 301 -13.08 4.51 -14.15
N GLY A 302 -12.13 3.58 -14.01
CA GLY A 302 -10.77 3.87 -13.60
C GLY A 302 -10.57 4.11 -12.10
N LEU A 303 -11.65 4.31 -11.31
CA LEU A 303 -11.53 4.53 -9.87
C LEU A 303 -11.29 3.24 -9.08
N PHE A 304 -11.52 2.08 -9.68
CA PHE A 304 -11.30 0.82 -9.01
C PHE A 304 -10.83 -0.29 -9.95
N VAL A 305 -10.22 -1.32 -9.38
CA VAL A 305 -9.86 -2.57 -10.04
C VAL A 305 -10.23 -3.74 -9.13
N ARG A 306 -10.80 -4.79 -9.69
CA ARG A 306 -11.19 -5.99 -8.96
C ARG A 306 -10.90 -7.23 -9.78
N ARG A 307 -10.13 -8.16 -9.19
CA ARG A 307 -9.77 -9.43 -9.83
C ARG A 307 -9.86 -10.56 -8.83
N PHE A 308 -10.16 -11.74 -9.34
CA PHE A 308 -10.21 -12.98 -8.60
C PHE A 308 -9.05 -13.89 -9.01
N LYS A 309 -8.76 -14.91 -8.21
CA LYS A 309 -7.72 -15.89 -8.54
C LYS A 309 -7.92 -16.56 -9.90
N LYS A 310 -9.17 -16.78 -10.32
CA LYS A 310 -9.52 -17.35 -11.63
C LYS A 310 -9.05 -16.46 -12.80
N ASP A 311 -9.18 -15.14 -12.66
CA ASP A 311 -8.90 -14.15 -13.72
C ASP A 311 -7.39 -14.04 -14.01
N VAL A 312 -6.56 -14.32 -13.02
CA VAL A 312 -5.09 -14.23 -13.09
C VAL A 312 -4.39 -15.59 -13.07
N LYS A 313 -5.15 -16.69 -13.14
CA LYS A 313 -4.64 -18.05 -13.00
C LYS A 313 -3.51 -18.39 -13.97
N ASP A 314 -3.64 -17.97 -15.22
CA ASP A 314 -2.64 -18.23 -16.26
C ASP A 314 -1.30 -17.54 -15.97
N GLN A 315 -1.32 -16.38 -15.31
CA GLN A 315 -0.13 -15.66 -14.90
C GLN A 315 0.49 -16.26 -13.62
N MET A 316 -0.31 -16.95 -12.80
CA MET A 316 0.11 -17.57 -11.53
C MET A 316 0.56 -19.03 -11.69
N SER A 317 0.49 -19.61 -12.88
CA SER A 317 0.83 -21.01 -13.14
C SER A 317 2.25 -21.33 -12.68
N GLY A 318 2.40 -22.32 -11.78
CA GLY A 318 3.67 -22.74 -11.17
C GLY A 318 4.10 -21.98 -9.92
N VAL A 319 3.39 -20.91 -9.52
CA VAL A 319 3.72 -20.08 -8.33
C VAL A 319 2.75 -20.33 -7.18
N VAL A 320 1.49 -20.66 -7.46
CA VAL A 320 0.46 -20.95 -6.46
C VAL A 320 0.08 -22.41 -6.52
N LEU A 321 0.20 -23.10 -5.37
CA LEU A 321 -0.17 -24.50 -5.22
C LEU A 321 -1.67 -24.58 -4.91
N ASP A 322 -2.39 -25.47 -5.63
CA ASP A 322 -3.80 -25.72 -5.33
C ASP A 322 -3.96 -26.24 -3.90
N ARG A 323 -4.90 -25.69 -3.15
CA ARG A 323 -5.20 -26.11 -1.79
C ARG A 323 -5.86 -27.50 -1.78
N LYS A 324 -5.52 -28.32 -0.77
CA LYS A 324 -6.17 -29.57 -0.48
C LYS A 324 -7.20 -29.37 0.62
N ILE A 325 -8.48 -29.69 0.33
CA ILE A 325 -9.57 -29.63 1.29
C ILE A 325 -10.00 -31.05 1.66
N SER A 326 -10.24 -31.29 2.95
CA SER A 326 -10.73 -32.56 3.46
C SER A 326 -11.76 -32.36 4.58
N GLU A 327 -12.89 -33.05 4.48
CA GLU A 327 -13.88 -33.13 5.56
C GLU A 327 -13.57 -34.32 6.44
N GLU A 328 -13.46 -34.08 7.74
CA GLU A 328 -13.19 -35.09 8.75
C GLU A 328 -14.44 -35.31 9.60
N LYS A 329 -15.03 -36.47 9.45
CA LYS A 329 -16.27 -36.86 10.13
C LYS A 329 -16.03 -37.20 11.59
N CYS A 330 -16.82 -36.59 12.48
CA CYS A 330 -16.76 -36.73 13.95
C CYS A 330 -18.10 -37.34 14.41
N ARG A 331 -18.11 -38.66 14.63
CA ARG A 331 -19.34 -39.36 15.09
C ARG A 331 -19.64 -38.97 16.53
N ALA A 332 -20.83 -38.40 16.77
CA ALA A 332 -21.25 -37.99 18.10
C ALA A 332 -21.24 -39.15 19.11
N SER A 333 -20.77 -38.87 20.30
CA SER A 333 -20.79 -39.80 21.40
C SER A 333 -22.21 -39.91 22.01
N PHE A 334 -22.46 -40.93 22.82
CA PHE A 334 -23.71 -41.07 23.54
C PHE A 334 -24.06 -39.86 24.41
N ALA A 335 -23.07 -39.24 25.06
CA ALA A 335 -23.25 -38.03 25.85
C ALA A 335 -23.61 -36.82 24.99
N GLU A 336 -23.02 -36.70 23.80
CA GLU A 336 -23.38 -35.63 22.84
C GLU A 336 -24.79 -35.82 22.28
N GLU A 337 -25.16 -37.03 21.89
CA GLU A 337 -26.51 -37.38 21.42
C GLU A 337 -27.58 -37.06 22.47
N ALA A 338 -27.31 -37.38 23.75
CA ALA A 338 -28.21 -37.05 24.85
C ALA A 338 -28.37 -35.55 25.02
N ALA A 339 -27.28 -34.78 24.89
CA ALA A 339 -27.34 -33.32 24.95
C ALA A 339 -28.09 -32.72 23.75
N TYR A 340 -27.91 -33.28 22.54
CA TYR A 340 -28.64 -32.86 21.33
C TYR A 340 -30.13 -33.10 21.46
N GLN A 341 -30.51 -34.25 22.04
CA GLN A 341 -31.92 -34.55 22.29
C GLN A 341 -32.55 -33.53 23.26
N VAL A 342 -31.89 -33.22 24.39
CA VAL A 342 -32.36 -32.22 25.36
C VAL A 342 -32.51 -30.86 24.69
N PHE A 343 -31.52 -30.43 23.86
CA PHE A 343 -31.56 -29.16 23.15
C PHE A 343 -32.74 -29.10 22.17
N THR A 344 -32.97 -30.14 21.38
CA THR A 344 -34.05 -30.13 20.37
C THR A 344 -35.43 -30.13 21.01
N GLU A 345 -35.62 -30.81 22.14
CA GLU A 345 -36.85 -30.86 22.89
C GLU A 345 -37.15 -29.59 23.72
N MET A 346 -36.12 -28.76 23.96
CA MET A 346 -36.23 -27.58 24.77
C MET A 346 -37.08 -26.50 24.11
N GLN A 347 -38.19 -26.09 24.76
CA GLN A 347 -39.04 -24.94 24.35
C GLN A 347 -39.01 -23.88 25.44
N LEU A 348 -38.46 -22.72 25.12
CA LEU A 348 -38.32 -21.58 26.00
C LEU A 348 -39.60 -20.68 25.90
N ASP A 349 -40.30 -20.43 27.03
CA ASP A 349 -41.59 -19.74 27.06
C ASP A 349 -41.44 -18.20 27.05
N MET A 350 -40.37 -17.64 27.60
CA MET A 350 -40.17 -16.18 27.71
C MET A 350 -40.07 -15.47 26.38
N ASP A 351 -40.03 -16.21 25.33
CA ASP A 351 -39.77 -15.75 23.99
C ASP A 351 -41.06 -15.51 23.18
N ILE A 352 -42.21 -15.99 23.69
CA ILE A 352 -43.52 -15.85 23.09
C ILE A 352 -44.11 -14.42 23.34
N GLU A 353 -43.75 -13.78 24.46
CA GLU A 353 -44.32 -12.49 24.85
C GLU A 353 -43.66 -11.24 24.26
N LYS A 354 -42.49 -11.32 23.65
CA LYS A 354 -41.74 -10.17 23.08
C LYS A 354 -41.10 -10.48 21.73
N ASN A 355 -41.87 -10.31 20.68
CA ASN A 355 -41.35 -10.11 19.30
C ASN A 355 -40.04 -10.82 18.90
N GLY A 356 -39.98 -12.15 18.94
CA GLY A 356 -38.94 -12.92 18.29
C GLY A 356 -37.57 -13.02 19.02
N HIS A 357 -37.38 -12.45 20.19
CA HIS A 357 -36.10 -12.50 20.92
C HIS A 357 -35.69 -13.90 21.43
N GLY A 358 -36.60 -14.83 21.47
CA GLY A 358 -36.35 -16.17 21.94
C GLY A 358 -35.72 -17.08 20.92
N GLN A 359 -36.22 -16.98 19.77
CA GLN A 359 -35.64 -17.70 18.63
C GLN A 359 -34.15 -17.31 18.44
N LEU A 360 -33.86 -16.00 18.48
CA LEU A 360 -32.48 -15.48 18.42
C LEU A 360 -31.58 -16.03 19.52
N PHE A 361 -32.11 -16.23 20.76
CA PHE A 361 -31.31 -16.83 21.82
C PHE A 361 -31.09 -18.33 21.58
N LYS A 362 -32.08 -19.07 21.10
CA LYS A 362 -31.96 -20.49 20.75
C LYS A 362 -30.94 -20.70 19.65
N THR A 363 -30.97 -19.88 18.60
CA THR A 363 -29.95 -19.89 17.51
C THR A 363 -28.55 -19.55 18.03
N SER A 364 -28.42 -18.54 18.92
CA SER A 364 -27.15 -18.24 19.55
C SER A 364 -26.62 -19.38 20.44
N LEU A 365 -27.52 -20.10 21.09
CA LEU A 365 -27.18 -21.28 21.89
C LEU A 365 -26.77 -22.46 21.00
N GLU A 366 -27.43 -22.66 19.88
CA GLU A 366 -27.10 -23.66 18.87
C GLU A 366 -25.73 -23.40 18.23
N LYS A 367 -25.46 -22.17 17.87
CA LYS A 367 -24.14 -21.73 17.38
C LYS A 367 -23.03 -22.03 18.42
N ALA A 368 -23.32 -21.79 19.70
CA ALA A 368 -22.40 -22.16 20.78
C ALA A 368 -22.22 -23.67 20.95
N LEU A 369 -23.32 -24.44 20.81
CA LEU A 369 -23.31 -25.91 20.85
C LEU A 369 -22.48 -26.48 19.69
N PHE A 370 -22.61 -25.92 18.49
CA PHE A 370 -21.81 -26.32 17.32
C PHE A 370 -20.33 -25.93 17.43
N SER A 371 -19.97 -25.05 18.32
CA SER A 371 -18.58 -24.76 18.63
C SER A 371 -18.00 -25.71 19.67
N SER A 372 -18.55 -25.71 20.92
CA SER A 372 -18.16 -26.66 21.95
C SER A 372 -19.14 -26.71 23.13
N PRO A 373 -19.17 -27.83 23.90
CA PRO A 373 -19.94 -27.92 25.13
C PRO A 373 -19.61 -26.81 26.14
N VAL A 374 -18.35 -26.42 26.24
CA VAL A 374 -17.86 -25.36 27.15
C VAL A 374 -18.42 -24.00 26.75
N ALA A 375 -18.40 -23.65 25.46
CA ALA A 375 -18.95 -22.39 24.97
C ALA A 375 -20.47 -22.33 25.18
N CYS A 376 -21.16 -23.47 24.97
CA CYS A 376 -22.58 -23.58 25.22
C CYS A 376 -22.92 -23.39 26.71
N MET A 377 -22.19 -24.06 27.61
CA MET A 377 -22.37 -23.92 29.08
C MET A 377 -22.21 -22.47 29.55
N LYS A 378 -21.17 -21.74 29.07
CA LYS A 378 -20.95 -20.33 29.41
C LYS A 378 -22.06 -19.42 28.88
N THR A 379 -22.60 -19.70 27.69
CA THR A 379 -23.77 -19.00 27.13
C THR A 379 -24.98 -19.19 28.02
N ILE A 380 -25.23 -20.43 28.48
CA ILE A 380 -26.32 -20.75 29.43
C ILE A 380 -26.12 -20.02 30.77
N GLU A 381 -24.92 -20.07 31.36
CA GLU A 381 -24.63 -19.40 32.63
C GLU A 381 -24.84 -17.88 32.56
N SER A 382 -24.40 -17.26 31.45
CA SER A 382 -24.66 -15.84 31.20
C SER A 382 -26.15 -15.52 31.15
N ARG A 383 -26.96 -16.38 30.50
CA ARG A 383 -28.43 -16.21 30.41
C ARG A 383 -29.10 -16.43 31.75
N LEU A 384 -28.74 -17.49 32.46
CA LEU A 384 -29.27 -17.80 33.81
C LEU A 384 -29.00 -16.64 34.78
N LYS A 385 -27.81 -16.06 34.76
CA LYS A 385 -27.48 -14.88 35.59
C LYS A 385 -28.37 -13.70 35.28
N LYS A 386 -28.68 -13.44 34.00
CA LYS A 386 -29.62 -12.36 33.61
C LYS A 386 -31.05 -12.67 34.02
N LEU A 387 -31.54 -13.88 33.83
CA LEU A 387 -32.89 -14.31 34.20
C LEU A 387 -33.10 -14.23 35.70
N ARG A 388 -32.17 -14.78 36.50
CA ARG A 388 -32.24 -14.75 37.98
C ARG A 388 -32.24 -13.32 38.51
N LYS A 389 -31.39 -12.43 37.94
CA LYS A 389 -31.36 -11.00 38.32
C LYS A 389 -32.67 -10.29 38.03
N LYS A 390 -33.39 -10.69 36.97
CA LYS A 390 -34.62 -10.01 36.52
C LYS A 390 -35.91 -10.54 37.20
N TYR A 391 -35.94 -11.85 37.48
CA TYR A 391 -37.19 -12.53 37.86
C TYR A 391 -37.08 -13.33 39.16
N GLY A 392 -35.92 -13.38 39.86
CA GLY A 392 -35.69 -14.21 41.04
C GLY A 392 -35.45 -15.69 40.74
N ASP A 393 -35.22 -16.49 41.76
CA ASP A 393 -34.66 -17.86 41.64
C ASP A 393 -35.65 -18.99 41.34
N ASP A 394 -36.99 -18.87 41.59
CA ASP A 394 -37.72 -20.07 41.90
C ASP A 394 -38.87 -20.56 40.99
N GLN A 395 -39.27 -19.90 39.94
CA GLN A 395 -40.47 -20.39 39.25
C GLN A 395 -40.52 -20.27 37.72
N ILE A 396 -39.40 -20.00 37.06
CA ILE A 396 -39.41 -19.84 35.61
C ILE A 396 -39.02 -21.18 34.96
N LYS A 397 -39.92 -21.73 34.12
CA LYS A 397 -39.70 -22.93 33.32
C LYS A 397 -38.37 -22.90 32.55
N ASP A 398 -38.06 -21.73 31.99
CA ASP A 398 -36.81 -21.55 31.21
C ASP A 398 -35.55 -21.77 32.05
N ILE A 399 -35.54 -21.37 33.33
CA ILE A 399 -34.38 -21.61 34.22
C ILE A 399 -34.15 -23.11 34.38
N ARG A 400 -35.20 -23.88 34.61
CA ARG A 400 -35.14 -25.33 34.79
C ARG A 400 -34.70 -26.05 33.52
N LEU A 401 -35.20 -25.59 32.33
CA LEU A 401 -34.80 -26.13 31.05
C LEU A 401 -33.35 -25.89 30.76
N LEU A 402 -32.85 -24.67 30.98
CA LEU A 402 -31.46 -24.30 30.79
C LEU A 402 -30.52 -25.03 31.77
N GLU A 403 -30.93 -25.24 33.03
CA GLU A 403 -30.18 -26.04 34.00
C GLU A 403 -30.11 -27.50 33.61
N GLY A 404 -31.24 -28.09 33.15
CA GLY A 404 -31.28 -29.45 32.61
C GLY A 404 -30.35 -29.64 31.44
N PHE A 405 -30.35 -28.69 30.51
CA PHE A 405 -29.45 -28.71 29.35
C PHE A 405 -27.98 -28.53 29.76
N ARG A 406 -27.68 -27.63 30.71
CA ARG A 406 -26.34 -27.51 31.27
C ARG A 406 -25.86 -28.85 31.88
N SER A 407 -26.71 -29.51 32.67
CA SER A 407 -26.36 -30.79 33.26
C SER A 407 -26.08 -31.90 32.23
N ALA A 408 -26.79 -31.88 31.09
CA ALA A 408 -26.50 -32.81 29.99
C ALA A 408 -25.13 -32.48 29.34
N LEU A 409 -24.80 -31.21 29.13
CA LEU A 409 -23.52 -30.77 28.60
C LEU A 409 -22.35 -31.13 29.53
N GLU A 410 -22.53 -31.05 30.86
CA GLU A 410 -21.52 -31.44 31.88
C GLU A 410 -21.09 -32.91 31.80
N GLN A 411 -21.93 -33.79 31.20
CA GLN A 411 -21.56 -35.19 30.97
C GLN A 411 -20.63 -35.39 29.77
N ILE A 412 -20.47 -34.36 28.93
CA ILE A 412 -19.53 -34.41 27.82
C ILE A 412 -18.13 -34.07 28.32
N THR A 413 -17.36 -35.10 28.60
CA THR A 413 -15.96 -35.01 29.03
C THR A 413 -15.04 -34.86 27.82
N PRO A 414 -13.78 -34.45 27.99
CA PRO A 414 -12.83 -34.42 26.87
C PRO A 414 -12.71 -35.75 26.10
N ARG A 415 -12.86 -36.88 26.79
CA ARG A 415 -12.84 -38.22 26.16
C ARG A 415 -14.09 -38.58 25.37
N SER A 416 -15.22 -38.01 25.70
CA SER A 416 -16.48 -38.19 25.01
C SER A 416 -16.85 -37.02 24.07
N PHE A 417 -16.03 -36.02 23.95
CA PHE A 417 -16.20 -34.93 22.97
C PHE A 417 -15.61 -35.37 21.62
N SER A 418 -16.47 -35.80 20.72
CA SER A 418 -16.10 -36.47 19.47
C SER A 418 -15.18 -35.64 18.58
N ARG A 419 -15.49 -34.38 18.43
CA ARG A 419 -14.71 -33.45 17.61
C ARG A 419 -13.31 -33.24 18.20
N TYR A 420 -13.19 -33.12 19.51
CA TYR A 420 -11.90 -33.01 20.18
C TYR A 420 -11.05 -34.27 20.01
N GLN A 421 -11.69 -35.45 20.15
CA GLN A 421 -11.01 -36.75 19.93
C GLN A 421 -10.53 -36.87 18.50
N LYS A 422 -11.37 -36.51 17.53
CA LYS A 422 -10.97 -36.51 16.09
C LYS A 422 -9.81 -35.54 15.81
N LEU A 423 -9.78 -34.38 16.45
CA LEU A 423 -8.64 -33.46 16.35
C LEU A 423 -7.36 -34.13 16.87
N LEU A 424 -7.40 -34.77 18.02
CA LEU A 424 -6.26 -35.52 18.57
C LEU A 424 -5.81 -36.65 17.63
N ASP A 425 -6.76 -37.41 17.08
CA ASP A 425 -6.47 -38.49 16.12
C ASP A 425 -5.75 -37.96 14.89
N ILE A 426 -6.21 -36.84 14.31
CA ILE A 426 -5.56 -36.20 13.17
C ILE A 426 -4.13 -35.76 13.52
N LEU A 427 -3.94 -35.08 14.65
CA LEU A 427 -2.63 -34.59 15.08
C LEU A 427 -1.62 -35.70 15.38
N GLN A 428 -2.11 -36.94 15.67
CA GLN A 428 -1.29 -38.11 15.93
C GLN A 428 -1.22 -39.07 14.75
N ASP A 429 -2.01 -38.84 13.68
CA ASP A 429 -2.07 -39.72 12.52
C ASP A 429 -0.78 -39.68 11.70
N LYS A 430 -0.20 -40.85 11.45
CA LYS A 430 0.98 -41.00 10.59
C LYS A 430 0.74 -40.60 9.15
N ALA A 431 -0.49 -40.71 8.64
CA ALA A 431 -0.85 -40.29 7.30
C ALA A 431 -0.94 -38.75 7.17
N TYR A 432 -1.37 -38.07 8.23
CA TYR A 432 -1.31 -36.61 8.29
C TYR A 432 0.11 -36.11 8.40
N ALA A 433 1.02 -36.93 8.96
CA ALA A 433 2.45 -36.72 9.04
C ALA A 433 2.87 -35.34 9.62
N TRP A 434 2.06 -34.76 10.53
CA TRP A 434 2.46 -33.56 11.24
C TRP A 434 3.69 -33.81 12.11
N ASN A 435 4.76 -33.06 11.83
CA ASN A 435 5.99 -33.23 12.57
C ASN A 435 6.19 -32.11 13.59
N ARG A 436 5.73 -32.33 14.82
CA ARG A 436 5.89 -31.40 15.94
C ARG A 436 7.34 -30.96 16.21
N LYS A 437 8.34 -31.76 15.81
CA LYS A 437 9.76 -31.43 16.01
C LYS A 437 10.33 -30.55 14.92
N ALA A 438 9.67 -30.49 13.75
CA ALA A 438 10.09 -29.63 12.66
C ALA A 438 9.74 -28.17 12.94
N ASP A 439 10.66 -27.28 12.67
CA ASP A 439 10.46 -25.85 12.90
C ASP A 439 9.52 -25.20 11.85
N ASP A 440 9.38 -25.86 10.68
CA ASP A 440 8.65 -25.43 9.49
C ASP A 440 7.36 -26.19 9.22
N ASP A 441 6.86 -26.98 10.20
CA ASP A 441 5.60 -27.73 10.11
C ASP A 441 4.67 -27.34 11.26
N ARG A 442 4.16 -26.10 11.21
CA ARG A 442 3.26 -25.55 12.22
C ARG A 442 1.82 -25.75 11.80
N ILE A 443 0.92 -25.75 12.78
CA ILE A 443 -0.50 -25.92 12.55
C ILE A 443 -1.32 -24.77 13.16
N VAL A 444 -2.34 -24.35 12.41
CA VAL A 444 -3.33 -23.37 12.86
C VAL A 444 -4.67 -24.06 13.06
N ILE A 445 -5.29 -23.83 14.21
CA ILE A 445 -6.62 -24.34 14.53
C ILE A 445 -7.54 -23.15 14.72
N PHE A 446 -8.53 -22.99 13.87
CA PHE A 446 -9.52 -21.93 13.97
C PHE A 446 -10.79 -22.40 14.67
N THR A 447 -11.33 -21.53 15.52
CA THR A 447 -12.65 -21.68 16.13
C THR A 447 -13.32 -20.32 16.26
N GLU A 448 -14.64 -20.30 16.18
CA GLU A 448 -15.40 -19.05 16.27
C GLU A 448 -15.43 -18.47 17.69
N ARG A 449 -15.57 -19.35 18.70
CA ARG A 449 -15.79 -18.94 20.06
C ARG A 449 -14.49 -18.86 20.89
N VAL A 450 -14.30 -17.74 21.59
CA VAL A 450 -13.17 -17.56 22.51
C VAL A 450 -13.13 -18.62 23.60
N ASP A 451 -14.31 -19.04 24.11
CA ASP A 451 -14.40 -20.09 25.14
C ASP A 451 -13.93 -21.45 24.60
N THR A 452 -14.20 -21.76 23.35
CA THR A 452 -13.70 -22.97 22.70
C THR A 452 -12.18 -22.88 22.49
N MET A 453 -11.70 -21.71 22.09
CA MET A 453 -10.26 -21.47 21.94
C MET A 453 -9.51 -21.70 23.26
N GLU A 454 -10.02 -21.17 24.37
CA GLU A 454 -9.42 -21.39 25.70
C GLU A 454 -9.42 -22.87 26.09
N TYR A 455 -10.54 -23.55 25.86
CA TYR A 455 -10.66 -24.98 26.09
C TYR A 455 -9.63 -25.80 25.27
N LEU A 456 -9.53 -25.52 23.98
CA LEU A 456 -8.56 -26.19 23.09
C LEU A 456 -7.12 -25.93 23.52
N TYR A 457 -6.80 -24.68 23.86
CA TYR A 457 -5.49 -24.32 24.35
C TYR A 457 -5.07 -25.12 25.59
N GLU A 458 -5.97 -25.24 26.57
CA GLU A 458 -5.70 -25.98 27.82
C GLU A 458 -5.63 -27.48 27.63
N GLN A 459 -6.57 -28.06 26.86
CA GLN A 459 -6.64 -29.53 26.69
C GLN A 459 -5.54 -30.06 25.76
N LEU A 460 -5.27 -29.40 24.64
CA LEU A 460 -4.18 -29.77 23.74
C LEU A 460 -2.81 -29.68 24.41
N ALA A 461 -2.60 -28.67 25.26
CA ALA A 461 -1.37 -28.57 26.04
C ALA A 461 -1.13 -29.80 26.92
N LYS A 462 -2.20 -30.33 27.56
CA LYS A 462 -2.14 -31.52 28.41
C LYS A 462 -1.99 -32.81 27.58
N ASP A 463 -2.88 -33.03 26.63
CA ASP A 463 -2.99 -34.34 25.94
C ASP A 463 -1.85 -34.58 24.95
N LEU A 464 -1.32 -33.51 24.33
CA LEU A 464 -0.12 -33.57 23.50
C LEU A 464 1.19 -33.35 24.28
N CYS A 465 1.12 -33.18 25.62
CA CYS A 465 2.29 -32.89 26.45
C CYS A 465 3.14 -31.73 25.89
N LEU A 466 2.50 -30.64 25.48
CA LEU A 466 3.16 -29.45 24.93
C LEU A 466 3.76 -28.64 26.05
N LYS A 467 5.00 -28.18 25.86
CA LYS A 467 5.66 -27.30 26.82
C LYS A 467 5.11 -25.87 26.65
N LYS A 468 5.29 -25.06 27.70
CA LYS A 468 4.95 -23.63 27.68
C LYS A 468 5.62 -22.93 26.49
N GLY A 469 4.82 -22.28 25.65
CA GLY A 469 5.25 -21.60 24.43
C GLY A 469 5.30 -22.50 23.18
N GLU A 470 4.97 -23.81 23.25
CA GLU A 470 4.78 -24.66 22.07
C GLU A 470 3.35 -24.58 21.52
N ILE A 471 2.41 -24.13 22.34
CA ILE A 471 1.05 -23.79 21.94
C ILE A 471 0.76 -22.37 22.39
N GLU A 472 0.11 -21.60 21.54
CA GLU A 472 -0.33 -20.24 21.82
C GLU A 472 -1.76 -20.04 21.33
N LYS A 473 -2.43 -19.02 21.90
CA LYS A 473 -3.79 -18.63 21.53
C LYS A 473 -3.79 -17.23 20.97
N LEU A 474 -4.72 -16.94 20.06
CA LEU A 474 -4.84 -15.66 19.39
C LEU A 474 -6.30 -15.23 19.30
N SER A 475 -6.65 -14.13 19.99
CA SER A 475 -8.00 -13.59 20.01
C SER A 475 -8.01 -12.07 19.90
N GLY A 476 -9.12 -11.50 19.42
CA GLY A 476 -9.33 -10.06 19.33
C GLY A 476 -9.39 -9.33 20.69
N ALA A 477 -9.57 -10.06 21.80
CA ALA A 477 -9.57 -9.48 23.14
C ALA A 477 -8.17 -9.22 23.72
N MET A 478 -7.13 -9.76 23.07
CA MET A 478 -5.73 -9.56 23.47
C MET A 478 -5.23 -8.17 23.12
N SER A 479 -4.17 -7.71 23.84
CA SER A 479 -3.51 -6.48 23.42
C SER A 479 -2.88 -6.61 22.04
N ASP A 480 -2.82 -5.51 21.30
CA ASP A 480 -2.24 -5.51 19.96
C ASP A 480 -0.76 -5.93 19.96
N GLU A 481 -0.02 -5.59 21.03
CA GLU A 481 1.38 -5.98 21.22
C GLU A 481 1.52 -7.50 21.40
N ASP A 482 0.60 -8.12 22.14
CA ASP A 482 0.60 -9.57 22.32
C ASP A 482 0.19 -10.32 21.06
N GLN A 483 -0.84 -9.83 20.36
CA GLN A 483 -1.24 -10.41 19.05
C GLN A 483 -0.08 -10.37 18.06
N GLN A 484 0.55 -9.20 17.92
CA GLN A 484 1.70 -9.01 17.04
C GLN A 484 2.85 -9.94 17.40
N ARG A 485 3.23 -10.00 18.70
CA ARG A 485 4.29 -10.89 19.19
C ARG A 485 4.02 -12.35 18.84
N ILE A 486 2.79 -12.82 19.07
CA ILE A 486 2.41 -14.22 18.76
C ILE A 486 2.51 -14.51 17.27
N VAL A 487 2.02 -13.61 16.41
CA VAL A 487 2.08 -13.77 14.94
C VAL A 487 3.52 -13.74 14.43
N GLU A 488 4.35 -12.84 14.95
CA GLU A 488 5.78 -12.80 14.64
C GLU A 488 6.48 -14.08 15.09
N ASP A 489 6.24 -14.53 16.32
CA ASP A 489 6.80 -15.76 16.84
C ASP A 489 6.28 -17.00 16.06
N PHE A 490 5.02 -16.99 15.61
CA PHE A 490 4.49 -18.04 14.76
C PHE A 490 5.09 -18.07 13.36
N GLY A 491 5.53 -16.95 12.84
CA GLY A 491 6.27 -16.83 11.57
C GLY A 491 7.78 -17.12 11.67
N ARG A 492 8.32 -17.34 12.88
CA ARG A 492 9.76 -17.44 13.17
C ARG A 492 10.17 -18.87 13.55
N ALA A 493 11.07 -19.50 12.78
CA ALA A 493 11.52 -20.88 13.03
C ALA A 493 12.16 -21.07 14.43
N SER A 494 12.83 -20.04 14.96
CA SER A 494 13.44 -20.07 16.28
C SER A 494 12.45 -20.10 17.45
N ALA A 495 11.21 -19.66 17.22
CA ALA A 495 10.19 -19.66 18.25
C ALA A 495 9.66 -21.08 18.48
N LYS A 496 9.28 -21.35 19.72
CA LYS A 496 8.84 -22.69 20.13
C LYS A 496 7.44 -23.05 19.68
N ILE A 497 6.66 -22.07 19.20
CA ILE A 497 5.25 -22.28 18.82
C ILE A 497 5.15 -23.31 17.72
N ARG A 498 4.31 -24.33 17.95
CA ARG A 498 4.00 -25.40 17.00
C ARG A 498 2.52 -25.46 16.65
N VAL A 499 1.68 -25.06 17.63
CA VAL A 499 0.22 -25.01 17.49
C VAL A 499 -0.26 -23.61 17.81
N LEU A 500 -1.06 -23.02 16.93
CA LEU A 500 -1.75 -21.75 17.15
C LEU A 500 -3.25 -22.02 17.16
N VAL A 501 -3.93 -21.71 18.26
CA VAL A 501 -5.39 -21.75 18.34
C VAL A 501 -5.92 -20.33 18.22
N ALA A 502 -6.69 -20.04 17.19
CA ALA A 502 -7.11 -18.69 16.83
C ALA A 502 -8.63 -18.54 16.76
N SER A 503 -9.15 -17.40 17.23
CA SER A 503 -10.56 -17.01 17.01
C SER A 503 -10.72 -16.11 15.78
N ASP A 504 -11.93 -16.01 15.23
CA ASP A 504 -12.22 -15.27 13.99
C ASP A 504 -11.81 -13.81 14.02
N VAL A 505 -12.03 -13.11 15.14
CA VAL A 505 -11.64 -11.70 15.29
C VAL A 505 -10.13 -11.50 15.15
N ALA A 506 -9.33 -12.54 15.42
CA ALA A 506 -7.88 -12.53 15.20
C ALA A 506 -7.50 -12.93 13.77
N SER A 507 -8.45 -13.37 12.95
CA SER A 507 -8.17 -13.84 11.59
C SER A 507 -8.02 -12.71 10.57
N GLU A 508 -8.44 -11.48 10.87
CA GLU A 508 -8.36 -10.38 9.92
C GLU A 508 -6.90 -9.91 9.73
N GLY A 509 -6.46 -9.93 8.50
CA GLY A 509 -5.20 -9.30 8.06
C GLY A 509 -3.89 -10.06 8.33
N LEU A 510 -3.84 -11.08 9.17
CA LEU A 510 -2.59 -11.72 9.60
C LEU A 510 -2.02 -12.70 8.57
N ASN A 511 -0.68 -12.81 8.47
CA ASN A 511 0.03 -13.76 7.61
C ASN A 511 0.52 -14.96 8.43
N LEU A 512 -0.05 -16.13 8.19
CA LEU A 512 0.32 -17.36 8.89
C LEU A 512 1.02 -18.39 7.99
N HIS A 513 1.18 -18.10 6.70
CA HIS A 513 1.65 -19.03 5.66
C HIS A 513 3.16 -19.32 5.65
N TYR A 514 3.99 -18.55 6.34
CA TYR A 514 5.45 -18.68 6.25
C TYR A 514 5.98 -20.04 6.72
N LEU A 515 5.47 -20.54 7.84
CA LEU A 515 5.88 -21.82 8.43
C LEU A 515 4.69 -22.77 8.66
N SER A 516 3.50 -22.38 8.19
CA SER A 516 2.30 -23.20 8.28
C SER A 516 1.65 -23.36 6.91
N HIS A 517 1.42 -24.60 6.52
CA HIS A 517 0.59 -24.98 5.38
C HIS A 517 -0.61 -25.83 5.82
N ARG A 518 -0.78 -26.04 7.14
CA ARG A 518 -1.81 -26.87 7.75
C ARG A 518 -2.79 -26.03 8.53
N MET A 519 -4.09 -26.22 8.24
CA MET A 519 -5.16 -25.53 8.94
C MET A 519 -6.27 -26.52 9.29
N ILE A 520 -6.80 -26.41 10.50
CA ILE A 520 -7.98 -27.16 10.93
C ILE A 520 -9.05 -26.18 11.38
N HIS A 521 -10.22 -26.26 10.76
CA HIS A 521 -11.42 -25.61 11.25
C HIS A 521 -12.07 -26.52 12.29
N PHE A 522 -11.95 -26.15 13.56
CA PHE A 522 -12.54 -26.92 14.64
C PHE A 522 -14.05 -26.85 14.64
N ASP A 523 -14.60 -25.68 14.31
CA ASP A 523 -16.02 -25.47 14.02
C ASP A 523 -16.20 -24.83 12.64
N LEU A 524 -17.38 -25.02 12.06
CA LEU A 524 -17.73 -24.45 10.76
C LEU A 524 -18.26 -23.04 10.94
N PRO A 525 -17.68 -22.04 10.28
CA PRO A 525 -18.25 -20.69 10.24
C PRO A 525 -19.64 -20.68 9.61
N TRP A 526 -20.48 -19.73 10.05
CA TRP A 526 -21.80 -19.49 9.46
C TRP A 526 -21.77 -18.42 8.36
N SER A 527 -20.61 -18.09 7.85
CA SER A 527 -20.36 -17.07 6.84
C SER A 527 -19.30 -17.54 5.86
N LEU A 528 -19.58 -17.37 4.56
CA LEU A 528 -18.63 -17.66 3.47
C LEU A 528 -17.42 -16.72 3.51
N MET A 529 -17.65 -15.45 3.89
CA MET A 529 -16.58 -14.48 4.06
C MET A 529 -15.57 -14.92 5.13
N VAL A 530 -16.05 -15.50 6.23
CA VAL A 530 -15.17 -16.03 7.29
C VAL A 530 -14.36 -17.21 6.79
N PHE A 531 -14.93 -18.09 5.96
CA PHE A 531 -14.17 -19.18 5.30
C PHE A 531 -13.02 -18.60 4.46
N GLN A 532 -13.31 -17.62 3.60
CA GLN A 532 -12.29 -16.96 2.78
C GLN A 532 -11.20 -16.29 3.63
N GLN A 533 -11.61 -15.58 4.67
CA GLN A 533 -10.68 -14.89 5.56
C GLN A 533 -9.76 -15.88 6.27
N ARG A 534 -10.28 -16.98 6.83
CA ARG A 534 -9.47 -18.02 7.48
C ARG A 534 -8.56 -18.72 6.47
N ASN A 535 -9.09 -19.22 5.37
CA ASN A 535 -8.34 -19.96 4.35
C ASN A 535 -7.23 -19.11 3.72
N GLY A 536 -7.50 -17.85 3.44
CA GLY A 536 -6.53 -16.90 2.91
C GLY A 536 -5.37 -16.56 3.85
N ARG A 537 -5.33 -17.09 5.09
CA ARG A 537 -4.18 -16.93 6.01
C ARG A 537 -3.02 -17.89 5.67
N ILE A 538 -3.31 -19.04 5.06
CA ILE A 538 -2.29 -20.00 4.62
C ILE A 538 -2.30 -20.20 3.10
N ASP A 539 -3.44 -20.04 2.43
CA ASP A 539 -3.60 -20.11 0.97
C ASP A 539 -3.34 -18.73 0.34
N ARG A 540 -2.07 -18.40 0.20
CA ARG A 540 -1.62 -17.03 -0.16
C ARG A 540 -0.38 -17.06 -1.03
N TYR A 541 -0.16 -15.97 -1.81
CA TYR A 541 1.09 -15.72 -2.53
C TYR A 541 2.31 -15.85 -1.60
N GLY A 542 3.31 -16.59 -2.04
CA GLY A 542 4.52 -16.90 -1.26
C GLY A 542 4.44 -18.16 -0.43
N GLN A 543 3.32 -18.90 -0.44
CA GLN A 543 3.22 -20.24 0.14
C GLN A 543 4.04 -21.25 -0.69
N THR A 544 4.96 -21.95 -0.03
CA THR A 544 5.89 -22.89 -0.68
C THR A 544 5.44 -24.37 -0.58
N LYS A 545 4.46 -24.66 0.27
CA LYS A 545 3.92 -26.00 0.46
C LYS A 545 2.42 -26.01 0.17
N GLN A 546 1.90 -27.11 -0.36
CA GLN A 546 0.46 -27.25 -0.62
C GLN A 546 -0.37 -27.02 0.65
N PRO A 547 -1.30 -26.04 0.69
CA PRO A 547 -2.17 -25.83 1.83
C PRO A 547 -3.07 -27.05 2.07
N ASP A 548 -3.01 -27.62 3.29
CA ASP A 548 -3.89 -28.73 3.75
C ASP A 548 -4.89 -28.17 4.76
N ILE A 549 -6.15 -28.03 4.31
CA ILE A 549 -7.25 -27.46 5.07
C ILE A 549 -8.24 -28.55 5.44
N ARG A 550 -8.52 -28.72 6.72
CA ARG A 550 -9.44 -29.71 7.22
C ARG A 550 -10.60 -29.11 7.98
N TYR A 551 -11.80 -29.61 7.71
CA TYR A 551 -13.02 -29.22 8.39
C TYR A 551 -13.51 -30.38 9.27
N LEU A 552 -13.71 -30.13 10.57
CA LEU A 552 -14.28 -31.14 11.48
C LEU A 552 -15.79 -31.03 11.47
N VAL A 553 -16.45 -32.08 10.98
CA VAL A 553 -17.90 -32.13 10.78
C VAL A 553 -18.52 -33.18 11.69
N ASN A 554 -19.49 -32.80 12.54
CA ASN A 554 -20.17 -33.76 13.40
C ASN A 554 -21.13 -34.64 12.59
N GLU A 555 -21.13 -35.94 12.88
CA GLU A 555 -22.16 -36.88 12.44
C GLU A 555 -23.01 -37.28 13.67
N THR A 556 -24.33 -37.06 13.60
CA THR A 556 -25.30 -37.33 14.68
C THR A 556 -26.48 -38.12 14.17
N GLU A 557 -27.11 -38.91 15.07
CA GLU A 557 -28.36 -39.64 14.81
C GLU A 557 -29.57 -38.72 14.97
N ASN A 558 -29.43 -37.58 15.67
CA ASN A 558 -30.51 -36.61 15.86
C ASN A 558 -30.82 -35.90 14.52
N GLU A 559 -32.02 -36.13 13.99
CA GLU A 559 -32.40 -35.69 12.63
C GLU A 559 -32.34 -34.17 12.46
N LYS A 560 -32.75 -33.39 13.47
CA LYS A 560 -32.75 -31.96 13.39
C LYS A 560 -31.31 -31.41 13.35
N ILE A 561 -30.48 -31.83 14.30
CA ILE A 561 -29.07 -31.38 14.39
C ILE A 561 -28.30 -31.85 13.13
N ARG A 562 -28.59 -33.04 12.60
CA ARG A 562 -28.00 -33.52 11.35
C ARG A 562 -28.38 -32.64 10.16
N GLY A 563 -29.66 -32.20 10.10
CA GLY A 563 -30.11 -31.27 9.06
C GLY A 563 -29.36 -29.92 9.12
N ASP A 564 -29.26 -29.36 10.32
CA ASP A 564 -28.60 -28.07 10.54
C ASP A 564 -27.09 -28.14 10.25
N ILE A 565 -26.40 -29.22 10.61
CA ILE A 565 -24.99 -29.44 10.25
C ILE A 565 -24.84 -29.62 8.73
N ARG A 566 -25.76 -30.25 8.05
CA ARG A 566 -25.71 -30.44 6.59
C ARG A 566 -25.84 -29.11 5.85
N LEU A 567 -26.62 -28.15 6.37
CA LEU A 567 -26.65 -26.78 5.84
C LEU A 567 -25.26 -26.10 5.89
N LEU A 568 -24.53 -26.27 7.00
CA LEU A 568 -23.18 -25.72 7.11
C LEU A 568 -22.17 -26.44 6.20
N GLN A 569 -22.33 -27.77 5.95
CA GLN A 569 -21.48 -28.49 4.99
C GLN A 569 -21.66 -27.95 3.57
N ILE A 570 -22.87 -27.61 3.16
CA ILE A 570 -23.13 -27.00 1.85
C ILE A 570 -22.34 -25.70 1.68
N LEU A 571 -22.18 -24.90 2.72
CA LEU A 571 -21.34 -23.70 2.64
C LEU A 571 -19.90 -24.03 2.24
N VAL A 572 -19.31 -25.12 2.79
CA VAL A 572 -17.96 -25.59 2.43
C VAL A 572 -17.89 -26.02 0.97
N GLU A 573 -18.85 -26.85 0.54
CA GLU A 573 -18.92 -27.37 -0.84
C GLU A 573 -19.08 -26.19 -1.85
N LYS A 574 -19.96 -25.28 -1.54
CA LYS A 574 -20.28 -24.12 -2.40
C LYS A 574 -19.15 -23.06 -2.42
N GLU A 575 -18.47 -22.84 -1.30
CA GLU A 575 -17.29 -21.93 -1.27
C GLU A 575 -16.21 -22.41 -2.24
N GLU A 576 -15.90 -23.71 -2.26
CA GLU A 576 -14.92 -24.25 -3.17
C GLU A 576 -15.34 -24.15 -4.64
N GLN A 577 -16.64 -24.41 -4.94
CA GLN A 577 -17.20 -24.28 -6.28
C GLN A 577 -17.18 -22.82 -6.74
N ALA A 578 -17.55 -21.89 -5.86
CA ALA A 578 -17.57 -20.49 -6.19
C ALA A 578 -16.18 -19.91 -6.49
N LEU A 579 -15.19 -20.25 -5.67
CA LEU A 579 -13.79 -19.80 -5.91
C LEU A 579 -13.26 -20.28 -7.27
N LYS A 580 -13.67 -21.48 -7.73
CA LYS A 580 -13.24 -22.01 -9.02
C LYS A 580 -13.99 -21.40 -10.20
N ASN A 581 -15.29 -21.14 -10.05
CA ASN A 581 -16.19 -20.83 -11.17
C ASN A 581 -16.67 -19.37 -11.19
N ILE A 582 -16.95 -18.79 -10.01
CA ILE A 582 -17.58 -17.47 -9.88
C ILE A 582 -16.54 -16.43 -9.51
N GLY A 583 -15.63 -16.75 -8.58
CA GLY A 583 -14.59 -15.86 -8.04
C GLY A 583 -14.96 -15.32 -6.68
N ASP A 584 -16.17 -14.79 -6.46
CA ASP A 584 -16.65 -14.27 -5.18
C ASP A 584 -17.71 -15.19 -4.54
N PRO A 585 -17.40 -15.94 -3.46
CA PRO A 585 -18.39 -16.75 -2.75
C PRO A 585 -19.50 -15.94 -2.07
N ALA A 586 -19.31 -14.64 -1.78
CA ALA A 586 -20.33 -13.82 -1.14
C ALA A 586 -21.63 -13.69 -2.00
N THR A 587 -21.49 -13.79 -3.33
CA THR A 587 -22.63 -13.79 -4.26
C THR A 587 -23.60 -14.94 -4.02
N LEU A 588 -23.12 -16.07 -3.49
CA LEU A 588 -23.94 -17.26 -3.22
C LEU A 588 -25.05 -16.99 -2.18
N LEU A 589 -24.74 -16.20 -1.15
CA LEU A 589 -25.71 -15.81 -0.12
C LEU A 589 -26.41 -14.48 -0.43
N GLY A 590 -25.94 -13.75 -1.45
CA GLY A 590 -26.41 -12.41 -1.80
C GLY A 590 -26.22 -11.39 -0.67
N GLN A 591 -25.22 -11.64 0.20
CA GLN A 591 -24.88 -10.81 1.33
C GLN A 591 -23.37 -10.59 1.37
N TYR A 592 -22.94 -9.38 1.71
CA TYR A 592 -21.53 -8.97 1.67
C TYR A 592 -21.04 -8.44 3.04
N ALA A 593 -21.73 -8.82 4.11
CA ALA A 593 -21.33 -8.58 5.49
C ALA A 593 -21.48 -9.85 6.31
N VAL A 594 -20.50 -10.15 7.17
CA VAL A 594 -20.48 -11.38 7.98
C VAL A 594 -21.77 -11.56 8.79
N GLU A 595 -22.23 -10.51 9.46
CA GLU A 595 -23.45 -10.56 10.27
C GLU A 595 -24.71 -10.79 9.43
N GLU A 596 -24.76 -10.29 8.20
CA GLU A 596 -25.89 -10.47 7.28
C GLU A 596 -25.89 -11.90 6.71
N GLU A 597 -24.72 -12.46 6.33
CA GLU A 597 -24.56 -13.86 5.92
C GLU A 597 -24.97 -14.82 7.05
N GLU A 598 -24.45 -14.59 8.26
CA GLU A 598 -24.87 -15.38 9.44
C GLU A 598 -26.37 -15.29 9.71
N GLY A 599 -26.99 -14.12 9.48
CA GLY A 599 -28.42 -13.93 9.55
C GLY A 599 -29.21 -14.74 8.52
N VAL A 600 -28.69 -14.94 7.31
CA VAL A 600 -29.31 -15.80 6.28
C VAL A 600 -29.26 -17.26 6.70
N VAL A 601 -28.08 -17.73 7.12
CA VAL A 601 -27.87 -19.10 7.60
C VAL A 601 -28.74 -19.38 8.84
N SER A 602 -28.75 -18.46 9.82
CA SER A 602 -29.59 -18.56 11.01
C SER A 602 -31.07 -18.70 10.65
N ARG A 603 -31.58 -17.89 9.74
CA ARG A 603 -32.99 -17.98 9.28
C ARG A 603 -33.29 -19.28 8.55
N ALA A 604 -32.34 -19.80 7.76
CA ALA A 604 -32.53 -21.10 7.09
C ALA A 604 -32.66 -22.24 8.11
N ILE A 605 -31.83 -22.24 9.16
CA ILE A 605 -31.89 -23.20 10.28
C ILE A 605 -33.20 -23.03 11.05
N GLU A 606 -33.60 -21.80 11.40
CA GLU A 606 -34.84 -21.48 12.11
C GLU A 606 -36.09 -21.94 11.33
N GLN A 607 -36.07 -21.80 10.02
CA GLN A 607 -37.17 -22.24 9.14
C GLN A 607 -37.17 -23.75 8.86
N GLY A 608 -36.12 -24.46 9.31
CA GLY A 608 -35.95 -25.90 9.06
C GLY A 608 -35.83 -26.26 7.58
N LYS A 609 -35.18 -25.36 6.78
CA LYS A 609 -34.94 -25.64 5.35
C LYS A 609 -34.07 -26.88 5.19
N SER A 610 -34.38 -27.70 4.16
CA SER A 610 -33.49 -28.78 3.80
C SER A 610 -32.18 -28.28 3.17
N ALA A 611 -31.16 -29.09 3.22
CA ALA A 611 -29.84 -28.78 2.60
C ALA A 611 -29.98 -28.54 1.09
N GLU A 612 -30.86 -29.30 0.42
CA GLU A 612 -31.15 -29.18 -1.01
C GLU A 612 -31.84 -27.83 -1.34
N GLU A 613 -32.81 -27.45 -0.51
CA GLU A 613 -33.51 -26.15 -0.67
C GLU A 613 -32.57 -24.96 -0.44
N PHE A 614 -31.70 -25.11 0.55
CA PHE A 614 -30.68 -24.06 0.83
C PHE A 614 -29.61 -23.98 -0.29
N GLY A 615 -29.13 -25.12 -0.77
CA GLY A 615 -28.22 -25.18 -1.90
C GLY A 615 -28.82 -24.59 -3.17
N LYS A 616 -30.10 -24.92 -3.45
CA LYS A 616 -30.82 -24.34 -4.60
C LYS A 616 -31.00 -22.83 -4.47
N MET A 617 -31.33 -22.32 -3.29
CA MET A 617 -31.41 -20.88 -3.03
C MET A 617 -30.08 -20.19 -3.35
N MET A 618 -28.94 -20.79 -2.97
CA MET A 618 -27.62 -20.27 -3.30
C MET A 618 -27.35 -20.30 -4.81
N ASP A 619 -27.75 -21.34 -5.52
CA ASP A 619 -27.60 -21.42 -6.98
C ASP A 619 -28.52 -20.43 -7.70
N ASP A 620 -29.76 -20.23 -7.21
CA ASP A 620 -30.70 -19.26 -7.74
C ASP A 620 -30.17 -17.81 -7.53
N ASN A 621 -29.54 -17.50 -6.40
CA ASN A 621 -28.91 -16.20 -6.16
C ASN A 621 -27.78 -15.91 -7.18
N VAL A 622 -27.00 -16.91 -7.56
CA VAL A 622 -25.97 -16.76 -8.60
C VAL A 622 -26.58 -16.55 -9.99
N ALA A 623 -27.74 -17.16 -10.23
CA ALA A 623 -28.48 -16.99 -11.49
C ALA A 623 -29.25 -15.66 -11.56
N GLU A 624 -29.59 -15.07 -10.40
CA GLU A 624 -30.17 -13.73 -10.34
C GLU A 624 -29.09 -12.67 -10.67
N PHE A 625 -29.46 -11.78 -11.57
CA PHE A 625 -28.63 -10.67 -11.97
C PHE A 625 -28.40 -9.73 -10.76
N ASP A 626 -27.15 -9.66 -10.23
CA ASP A 626 -26.74 -8.60 -9.29
C ASP A 626 -26.30 -7.37 -10.09
N PRO A 627 -27.11 -6.29 -10.10
CA PRO A 627 -26.81 -5.09 -10.87
C PRO A 627 -25.48 -4.46 -10.48
N LEU A 628 -25.10 -4.57 -9.19
CA LEU A 628 -23.85 -3.97 -8.69
C LEU A 628 -22.63 -4.81 -9.12
N GLU A 629 -22.71 -6.14 -9.04
CA GLU A 629 -21.62 -7.03 -9.49
C GLU A 629 -21.39 -6.93 -11.00
N PHE A 630 -22.47 -6.85 -11.79
CA PHE A 630 -22.37 -6.60 -13.23
C PHE A 630 -21.75 -5.24 -13.54
N LEU A 631 -22.16 -4.19 -12.87
CA LEU A 631 -21.60 -2.86 -13.00
C LEU A 631 -20.11 -2.82 -12.66
N LEU A 632 -19.70 -3.56 -11.62
CA LEU A 632 -18.30 -3.64 -11.22
C LEU A 632 -17.45 -4.41 -12.23
N SER A 633 -17.97 -5.50 -12.83
CA SER A 633 -17.26 -6.24 -13.87
C SER A 633 -17.12 -5.42 -15.14
N ASP A 634 -18.18 -4.77 -15.58
CA ASP A 634 -18.21 -3.89 -16.76
C ASP A 634 -17.21 -2.73 -16.63
N ALA A 635 -17.23 -2.03 -15.51
CA ALA A 635 -16.31 -0.91 -15.24
C ALA A 635 -14.84 -1.33 -15.20
N SER A 636 -14.52 -2.58 -14.85
CA SER A 636 -13.12 -3.07 -14.79
C SER A 636 -12.60 -3.52 -16.16
N GLU A 637 -13.45 -4.01 -17.06
CA GLU A 637 -13.05 -4.54 -18.37
C GLU A 637 -12.72 -3.44 -19.39
N GLU A 638 -13.31 -2.25 -19.26
CA GLU A 638 -13.18 -1.16 -20.25
C GLU A 638 -11.93 -0.28 -20.08
N VAL A 639 -11.10 -0.51 -19.07
CA VAL A 639 -9.93 0.33 -18.79
C VAL A 639 -8.66 -0.30 -19.37
N ASP A 640 -7.87 0.47 -20.15
CA ASP A 640 -6.53 0.02 -20.60
C ASP A 640 -5.61 -0.16 -19.38
N SER A 641 -5.49 -1.41 -18.96
CA SER A 641 -4.66 -1.83 -17.84
C SER A 641 -3.33 -2.44 -18.26
N THR A 642 -3.07 -2.56 -19.57
CA THR A 642 -1.86 -3.21 -20.08
C THR A 642 -0.61 -2.49 -19.58
N PRO A 643 0.27 -3.16 -18.81
CA PRO A 643 1.45 -2.51 -18.27
C PRO A 643 2.44 -2.11 -19.37
N LYS A 644 2.77 -0.83 -19.43
CA LYS A 644 3.81 -0.28 -20.29
C LYS A 644 5.06 -0.11 -19.46
N ILE A 645 6.09 -0.92 -19.69
CA ILE A 645 7.33 -0.90 -18.92
C ILE A 645 8.37 -0.11 -19.69
N SER A 646 8.93 0.93 -19.04
CA SER A 646 10.04 1.70 -19.58
C SER A 646 11.36 0.97 -19.37
N LYS A 647 12.28 1.14 -20.32
CA LYS A 647 13.67 0.72 -20.19
C LYS A 647 14.51 1.95 -19.88
N ASP A 648 14.69 2.22 -18.61
CA ASP A 648 15.53 3.32 -18.17
C ASP A 648 17.01 2.96 -18.31
N GLU A 649 17.73 3.73 -19.11
CA GLU A 649 19.18 3.61 -19.23
C GLU A 649 19.87 4.54 -18.22
N THR A 650 20.97 4.08 -17.64
CA THR A 650 21.84 4.81 -16.73
C THR A 650 23.29 4.59 -17.12
N LEU A 651 24.20 5.51 -16.77
CA LEU A 651 25.64 5.35 -17.05
C LEU A 651 26.27 4.23 -16.23
N TYR A 652 25.75 3.99 -15.04
CA TYR A 652 26.23 2.98 -14.11
C TYR A 652 25.09 2.09 -13.64
N SER A 653 25.39 0.81 -13.41
CA SER A 653 24.48 -0.01 -12.60
C SER A 653 24.37 0.56 -11.18
N ASP A 654 23.32 0.20 -10.45
CA ASP A 654 23.11 0.68 -9.08
C ASP A 654 24.30 0.34 -8.17
N THR A 655 24.84 -0.86 -8.30
CA THR A 655 26.01 -1.33 -7.55
C THR A 655 27.27 -0.56 -7.92
N GLU A 656 27.52 -0.34 -9.21
CA GLU A 656 28.73 0.34 -9.67
C GLU A 656 28.69 1.81 -9.31
N TYR A 657 27.56 2.48 -9.50
CA TYR A 657 27.40 3.88 -9.11
C TYR A 657 27.68 4.08 -7.61
N LEU A 658 27.06 3.27 -6.76
CA LEU A 658 27.29 3.35 -5.32
C LEU A 658 28.76 3.09 -4.98
N PHE A 659 29.38 2.10 -5.61
CA PHE A 659 30.79 1.76 -5.37
C PHE A 659 31.72 2.91 -5.74
N GLN A 660 31.57 3.49 -6.94
CA GLN A 660 32.42 4.59 -7.41
C GLN A 660 32.21 5.86 -6.58
N ALA A 661 30.97 6.19 -6.26
CA ALA A 661 30.64 7.35 -5.42
C ALA A 661 31.23 7.21 -4.00
N MET A 662 31.06 6.06 -3.35
CA MET A 662 31.61 5.82 -2.01
C MET A 662 33.14 5.81 -2.00
N LYS A 663 33.76 5.24 -3.04
CA LYS A 663 35.22 5.29 -3.22
C LYS A 663 35.71 6.72 -3.36
N TYR A 664 34.93 7.58 -4.03
CA TYR A 664 35.24 9.00 -4.17
C TYR A 664 35.12 9.79 -2.87
N PHE A 665 34.00 9.60 -2.14
CA PHE A 665 33.73 10.38 -0.91
C PHE A 665 34.59 9.96 0.27
N ASN A 666 34.99 8.69 0.35
CA ASN A 666 35.66 8.12 1.51
C ASN A 666 37.16 7.83 1.24
N GLN A 667 37.81 8.63 0.40
CA GLN A 667 39.23 8.43 0.02
C GLN A 667 40.21 8.40 1.20
N SER A 668 39.82 9.02 2.33
CA SER A 668 40.65 9.08 3.56
C SER A 668 40.41 7.91 4.53
N GLU A 669 39.48 7.00 4.24
CA GLU A 669 39.16 5.86 5.10
C GLU A 669 39.97 4.61 4.66
N GLU A 670 40.43 3.79 5.62
CA GLU A 670 41.20 2.56 5.33
C GLU A 670 40.38 1.53 4.54
N HIS A 671 39.05 1.43 4.79
CA HIS A 671 38.14 0.50 4.10
C HIS A 671 36.80 1.19 3.77
N PRO A 672 36.79 2.11 2.79
CA PRO A 672 35.63 2.95 2.50
C PRO A 672 34.47 2.17 1.89
N VAL A 673 34.76 1.19 1.03
CA VAL A 673 33.77 0.37 0.31
C VAL A 673 34.41 -0.87 -0.26
N SER A 674 33.71 -1.99 -0.26
CA SER A 674 34.12 -3.23 -0.93
C SER A 674 32.98 -3.82 -1.75
N LYS A 675 33.31 -4.40 -2.91
CA LYS A 675 32.38 -5.22 -3.67
C LYS A 675 32.21 -6.57 -2.99
N LEU A 676 30.99 -7.10 -2.99
CA LEU A 676 30.75 -8.46 -2.49
C LEU A 676 31.17 -9.48 -3.55
N GLU A 677 31.90 -10.53 -3.13
CA GLU A 677 32.47 -11.53 -4.06
C GLU A 677 31.40 -12.49 -4.63
N THR A 678 30.33 -12.73 -3.88
CA THR A 678 29.34 -13.78 -4.18
C THR A 678 28.06 -13.27 -4.82
N VAL A 679 27.78 -11.96 -4.74
CA VAL A 679 26.54 -11.34 -5.24
C VAL A 679 26.80 -9.94 -5.76
N HIS A 680 25.92 -9.43 -6.63
CA HIS A 680 25.96 -8.05 -7.07
C HIS A 680 25.58 -7.11 -5.93
N GLY A 681 26.56 -6.60 -5.20
CA GLY A 681 26.33 -5.74 -4.06
C GLY A 681 27.64 -5.11 -3.54
N VAL A 682 27.49 -4.24 -2.56
CA VAL A 682 28.57 -3.51 -1.91
C VAL A 682 28.39 -3.52 -0.39
N ASP A 683 29.50 -3.54 0.33
CA ASP A 683 29.59 -3.27 1.76
C ASP A 683 30.18 -1.87 1.93
N ILE A 684 29.42 -0.94 2.51
CA ILE A 684 29.84 0.45 2.67
C ILE A 684 30.11 0.75 4.14
N SER A 685 31.11 1.58 4.44
CA SER A 685 31.29 2.08 5.79
C SER A 685 30.24 3.15 6.14
N LEU A 686 29.72 3.07 7.37
CA LEU A 686 28.68 3.96 7.88
C LEU A 686 29.33 5.16 8.59
N SER A 687 29.56 6.23 7.83
CA SER A 687 29.99 7.52 8.40
C SER A 687 28.93 8.11 9.34
N ALA A 688 29.35 9.04 10.21
CA ALA A 688 28.45 9.72 11.13
C ALA A 688 27.33 10.49 10.38
N ASP A 689 27.63 11.05 9.22
CA ASP A 689 26.72 11.79 8.35
C ASP A 689 25.61 10.84 7.79
N ILE A 690 26.00 9.68 7.27
CA ILE A 690 25.05 8.66 6.80
C ILE A 690 24.16 8.20 7.95
N LYS A 691 24.75 7.88 9.11
CA LYS A 691 23.98 7.46 10.29
C LYS A 691 22.99 8.54 10.74
N HIS A 692 23.41 9.80 10.75
CA HIS A 692 22.55 10.92 11.16
C HIS A 692 21.37 11.10 10.21
N ARG A 693 21.61 11.06 8.89
CA ARG A 693 20.55 11.17 7.88
C ARG A 693 19.58 9.99 7.97
N MET A 694 20.10 8.76 8.06
CA MET A 694 19.30 7.54 8.13
C MET A 694 18.44 7.45 9.39
N LYS A 695 18.92 7.98 10.53
CA LYS A 695 18.22 7.89 11.82
C LYS A 695 16.81 8.45 11.82
N ASN A 696 16.57 9.52 11.06
CA ASN A 696 15.27 10.19 11.01
C ASN A 696 14.37 9.68 9.85
N LEU A 697 14.96 8.98 8.89
CA LEU A 697 14.25 8.44 7.73
C LEU A 697 13.77 7.01 7.96
N LEU A 698 14.56 6.17 8.64
CA LEU A 698 14.30 4.74 8.75
C LEU A 698 13.31 4.39 9.87
N PRO A 699 12.60 3.27 9.76
CA PRO A 699 11.90 2.65 10.87
C PRO A 699 12.81 2.54 12.10
N ALA A 700 12.25 2.71 13.29
CA ALA A 700 13.04 2.71 14.53
C ALA A 700 13.85 1.41 14.71
N GLU A 701 13.29 0.30 14.29
CA GLU A 701 13.89 -1.05 14.35
C GLU A 701 15.14 -1.10 13.47
N VAL A 702 15.02 -0.67 12.20
CA VAL A 702 16.17 -0.62 11.25
C VAL A 702 17.20 0.39 11.73
N SER A 703 16.77 1.57 12.17
CA SER A 703 17.67 2.60 12.70
C SER A 703 18.45 2.12 13.93
N ASN A 704 17.82 1.34 14.82
CA ASN A 704 18.49 0.77 16.00
C ASN A 704 19.52 -0.29 15.60
N MET A 705 19.22 -1.12 14.58
CA MET A 705 20.20 -2.09 14.04
C MET A 705 21.46 -1.41 13.50
N LEU A 706 21.31 -0.21 12.89
CA LEU A 706 22.44 0.51 12.31
C LEU A 706 23.30 1.28 13.34
N LYS A 707 22.80 1.49 14.57
CA LYS A 707 23.53 2.27 15.59
C LYS A 707 24.91 1.70 15.90
N ASP A 708 24.94 0.38 16.11
CA ASP A 708 26.15 -0.31 16.56
C ASP A 708 26.96 -0.92 15.39
N LYS A 709 26.45 -0.81 14.17
CA LYS A 709 27.15 -1.30 12.97
C LYS A 709 28.13 -0.25 12.45
N THR A 710 29.26 -0.74 11.96
CA THR A 710 30.29 0.07 11.28
C THR A 710 30.12 0.05 9.76
N SER A 711 29.42 -0.96 9.23
CA SER A 711 29.17 -1.11 7.81
C SER A 711 27.72 -1.49 7.51
N LEU A 712 27.30 -1.29 6.25
CA LEU A 712 25.99 -1.62 5.72
C LEU A 712 26.16 -2.38 4.42
N ARG A 713 25.56 -3.55 4.36
CA ARG A 713 25.57 -4.41 3.16
C ARG A 713 24.33 -4.12 2.30
N LEU A 714 24.58 -3.76 1.03
CA LEU A 714 23.58 -3.39 0.04
C LEU A 714 23.72 -4.31 -1.18
N VAL A 715 22.63 -4.94 -1.61
CA VAL A 715 22.64 -5.95 -2.68
C VAL A 715 21.55 -5.64 -3.70
N SER A 716 21.90 -5.62 -4.97
CA SER A 716 20.96 -5.39 -6.08
C SER A 716 20.32 -6.67 -6.63
N ASP A 717 20.79 -7.86 -6.20
CA ASP A 717 20.15 -9.12 -6.53
C ASP A 717 18.86 -9.31 -5.68
N LYS A 718 17.70 -9.20 -6.35
CA LYS A 718 16.40 -9.32 -5.69
C LYS A 718 16.16 -10.72 -5.13
N THR A 719 16.64 -11.77 -5.78
CA THR A 719 16.48 -13.17 -5.34
C THR A 719 17.23 -13.39 -4.03
N TYR A 720 18.48 -12.92 -3.96
CA TYR A 720 19.28 -12.97 -2.75
C TYR A 720 18.62 -12.20 -1.59
N CYS A 721 18.09 -11.00 -1.86
CA CYS A 721 17.39 -10.22 -0.84
C CYS A 721 16.11 -10.89 -0.34
N MET A 722 15.32 -11.50 -1.24
CA MET A 722 14.12 -12.27 -0.85
C MET A 722 14.49 -13.50 -0.01
N ASP A 723 15.54 -14.22 -0.37
CA ASP A 723 16.03 -15.37 0.41
C ASP A 723 16.58 -14.94 1.77
N GLU A 724 17.20 -13.76 1.85
CA GLU A 724 17.67 -13.21 3.13
C GLU A 724 16.48 -12.81 4.02
N VAL A 725 15.42 -12.23 3.47
CA VAL A 725 14.17 -11.98 4.21
C VAL A 725 13.58 -13.30 4.73
N ARG A 726 13.52 -14.34 3.89
CA ARG A 726 13.06 -15.68 4.31
C ARG A 726 13.98 -16.27 5.39
N ARG A 727 15.30 -16.12 5.26
CA ARG A 727 16.29 -16.59 6.23
C ARG A 727 16.15 -15.87 7.58
N CYS A 728 15.94 -14.54 7.57
CA CYS A 728 15.71 -13.78 8.80
C CYS A 728 14.44 -14.22 9.54
N GLN A 729 13.40 -14.60 8.80
CA GLN A 729 12.21 -15.21 9.39
C GLN A 729 12.52 -16.58 10.02
N GLN A 730 13.54 -17.29 9.53
CA GLN A 730 13.98 -18.59 10.04
C GLN A 730 15.06 -18.51 11.13
N ASP A 731 15.77 -17.40 11.28
CA ASP A 731 16.94 -17.28 12.19
C ASP A 731 16.53 -17.27 13.67
N LYS A 732 17.38 -17.91 14.49
CA LYS A 732 17.22 -18.09 15.95
C LYS A 732 17.43 -16.81 16.77
N ARG A 733 18.00 -15.75 16.20
CA ARG A 733 18.41 -14.52 16.91
C ARG A 733 17.32 -13.47 17.10
N GLY A 734 16.15 -13.69 16.58
CA GLY A 734 14.97 -12.91 16.96
C GLY A 734 14.74 -11.59 16.23
N ASP A 735 15.65 -11.11 15.39
CA ASP A 735 15.44 -9.89 14.59
C ASP A 735 14.76 -10.22 13.26
N ALA A 736 13.51 -9.76 13.13
CA ALA A 736 12.70 -9.98 11.95
C ALA A 736 13.02 -9.00 10.79
N TRP A 737 14.15 -8.29 10.87
CA TRP A 737 14.61 -7.35 9.87
C TRP A 737 15.90 -7.85 9.23
N PRO A 738 16.00 -7.91 7.88
CA PRO A 738 17.19 -8.38 7.20
C PRO A 738 18.37 -7.44 7.47
N GLU A 739 19.55 -8.03 7.62
CA GLU A 739 20.80 -7.28 7.76
C GLU A 739 21.27 -6.66 6.45
N VAL A 740 20.85 -7.26 5.34
CA VAL A 740 21.13 -6.82 3.97
C VAL A 740 19.96 -5.96 3.50
N GLN A 741 20.24 -4.83 2.89
CA GLN A 741 19.23 -3.96 2.29
C GLN A 741 19.25 -4.10 0.77
N TYR A 742 18.07 -4.04 0.17
CA TYR A 742 17.91 -4.07 -1.27
C TYR A 742 18.41 -2.76 -1.89
N LEU A 743 19.35 -2.88 -2.82
CA LEU A 743 19.92 -1.75 -3.57
C LEU A 743 19.18 -1.62 -4.90
N TRP A 744 18.37 -0.59 -5.01
CA TRP A 744 17.62 -0.22 -6.19
C TRP A 744 17.37 1.30 -6.20
N PRO A 745 16.84 1.91 -7.27
CA PRO A 745 16.78 3.38 -7.42
C PRO A 745 16.17 4.16 -6.27
N LEU A 746 15.21 3.58 -5.54
CA LEU A 746 14.53 4.24 -4.41
C LEU A 746 15.16 3.94 -3.04
N ASN A 747 16.31 3.25 -2.98
CA ASN A 747 16.98 3.07 -1.68
C ASN A 747 17.43 4.43 -1.14
N PRO A 748 17.13 4.76 0.13
CA PRO A 748 17.47 6.06 0.73
C PRO A 748 18.95 6.43 0.69
N ILE A 749 19.85 5.45 0.49
CA ILE A 749 21.29 5.73 0.33
C ILE A 749 21.57 6.56 -0.91
N PHE A 750 20.82 6.36 -1.99
CA PHE A 750 21.00 7.12 -3.22
C PHE A 750 20.61 8.60 -3.06
N ASP A 751 19.67 8.94 -2.18
CA ASP A 751 19.39 10.35 -1.88
C ASP A 751 20.63 11.05 -1.29
N TRP A 752 21.33 10.35 -0.38
CA TRP A 752 22.56 10.87 0.19
C TRP A 752 23.69 10.94 -0.84
N VAL A 753 23.90 9.87 -1.64
CA VAL A 753 24.92 9.81 -2.69
C VAL A 753 24.67 10.89 -3.74
N ASN A 754 23.44 10.99 -4.25
CA ASN A 754 23.09 11.98 -5.27
C ASN A 754 23.24 13.42 -4.77
N ASP A 755 22.92 13.69 -3.50
CA ASP A 755 23.14 15.01 -2.92
C ASP A 755 24.61 15.35 -2.82
N LYS A 756 25.47 14.41 -2.38
CA LYS A 756 26.92 14.60 -2.31
C LYS A 756 27.54 14.76 -3.70
N ALA A 757 27.17 13.90 -4.65
CA ALA A 757 27.69 13.98 -6.03
C ALA A 757 27.26 15.28 -6.74
N SER A 758 26.08 15.80 -6.44
CA SER A 758 25.63 17.09 -6.97
C SER A 758 26.45 18.29 -6.48
N LEU A 759 27.21 18.13 -5.39
CA LEU A 759 28.09 19.17 -4.83
C LEU A 759 29.52 19.15 -5.39
N ILE A 760 29.83 18.22 -6.31
CA ILE A 760 31.14 18.17 -7.00
C ILE A 760 31.37 19.49 -7.74
N TYR A 761 30.31 20.03 -8.37
CA TYR A 761 30.32 21.35 -8.99
C TYR A 761 29.33 22.28 -8.26
N ASN A 762 29.68 23.56 -8.22
CA ASN A 762 28.78 24.56 -7.63
C ASN A 762 27.53 24.75 -8.52
N ARG A 763 26.48 25.38 -7.97
CA ARG A 763 25.21 25.60 -8.67
C ARG A 763 25.32 26.41 -9.97
N ASP A 764 26.32 27.29 -10.06
CA ASP A 764 26.60 28.16 -11.22
C ASP A 764 27.74 27.59 -12.09
N GLU A 765 28.12 26.33 -11.89
CA GLU A 765 29.18 25.64 -12.62
C GLU A 765 28.64 24.42 -13.34
N ALA A 766 29.26 24.08 -14.46
CA ALA A 766 29.05 22.83 -15.19
C ALA A 766 30.39 22.27 -15.65
N PRO A 767 30.59 20.92 -15.58
CA PRO A 767 31.83 20.31 -16.05
C PRO A 767 32.05 20.45 -17.57
N LEU A 768 33.31 20.66 -17.95
CA LEU A 768 33.81 20.57 -19.32
C LEU A 768 34.77 19.41 -19.40
N ALA A 769 34.40 18.32 -20.07
CA ALA A 769 35.27 17.19 -20.32
C ALA A 769 35.86 17.27 -21.74
N VAL A 770 37.19 17.33 -21.84
CA VAL A 770 37.93 17.36 -23.13
C VAL A 770 38.34 15.94 -23.50
N LEU A 771 37.58 15.32 -24.39
CA LEU A 771 37.67 13.90 -24.72
C LEU A 771 38.60 13.66 -25.93
N SER A 772 39.58 12.75 -25.75
CA SER A 772 40.52 12.40 -26.82
C SER A 772 39.92 11.51 -27.92
N ASN A 773 38.79 10.90 -27.66
CA ASN A 773 38.06 10.03 -28.58
C ASN A 773 36.99 10.80 -29.38
N LEU A 774 36.79 12.08 -29.12
CA LEU A 774 35.95 12.96 -29.94
C LEU A 774 36.78 13.60 -31.06
N SER A 775 36.12 13.82 -32.21
CA SER A 775 36.71 14.57 -33.31
C SER A 775 37.09 15.99 -32.88
N ASP A 776 38.18 16.51 -33.40
CA ASP A 776 38.62 17.88 -33.16
C ASP A 776 37.50 18.89 -33.53
N ASP A 777 37.38 19.98 -32.79
CA ASP A 777 36.36 21.03 -32.98
C ASP A 777 34.88 20.56 -32.87
N THR A 778 34.60 19.40 -32.30
CA THR A 778 33.24 18.95 -31.95
C THR A 778 32.92 19.17 -30.49
N CYS A 779 31.69 19.55 -30.20
CA CYS A 779 31.22 19.59 -28.80
C CYS A 779 29.73 19.25 -28.65
N PHE A 780 29.38 18.74 -27.48
CA PHE A 780 28.03 18.42 -27.06
C PHE A 780 27.71 19.19 -25.75
N PHE A 781 26.68 20.02 -25.80
CA PHE A 781 26.09 20.60 -24.58
C PHE A 781 25.00 19.66 -24.08
N LEU A 782 25.23 18.97 -22.99
CA LEU A 782 24.23 18.11 -22.34
C LEU A 782 23.38 18.98 -21.43
N MET A 783 22.08 19.00 -21.69
CA MET A 783 21.12 19.85 -20.98
C MET A 783 19.91 19.08 -20.50
N ASN A 784 19.31 19.57 -19.42
CA ASN A 784 17.97 19.18 -18.98
C ASN A 784 17.04 20.38 -19.14
N GLY A 785 15.86 20.15 -19.70
CA GLY A 785 14.79 21.12 -19.85
C GLY A 785 13.50 20.66 -19.22
N SER A 786 12.95 21.44 -18.29
CA SER A 786 11.72 21.12 -17.59
C SER A 786 10.66 22.19 -17.77
N ILE A 787 9.42 21.80 -18.09
CA ILE A 787 8.27 22.67 -18.19
C ILE A 787 7.25 22.28 -17.13
N PRO A 788 7.03 23.12 -16.12
CA PRO A 788 6.12 22.84 -15.03
C PRO A 788 4.68 23.23 -15.35
N ASN A 789 3.73 22.63 -14.61
CA ASN A 789 2.36 23.12 -14.49
C ASN A 789 2.26 24.29 -13.47
N ARG A 790 1.04 24.80 -13.29
CA ARG A 790 0.76 25.87 -12.30
C ARG A 790 0.96 25.45 -10.85
N LYS A 791 1.02 24.16 -10.56
CA LYS A 791 1.38 23.58 -9.25
C LYS A 791 2.88 23.32 -9.11
N SER A 792 3.69 23.80 -10.08
CA SER A 792 5.15 23.62 -10.12
C SER A 792 5.62 22.15 -10.24
N THR A 793 4.76 21.24 -10.69
CA THR A 793 5.14 19.86 -11.01
C THR A 793 5.58 19.80 -12.47
N PRO A 794 6.74 19.24 -12.81
CA PRO A 794 7.16 19.11 -14.21
C PRO A 794 6.21 18.16 -14.97
N LEU A 795 5.71 18.61 -16.10
CA LEU A 795 4.91 17.84 -17.05
C LEU A 795 5.69 17.48 -18.31
N VAL A 796 6.78 18.19 -18.56
CA VAL A 796 7.80 17.86 -19.54
C VAL A 796 9.13 17.94 -18.80
N ASP A 797 9.94 16.89 -18.87
CA ASP A 797 11.30 16.82 -18.32
C ASP A 797 12.19 16.09 -19.31
N GLU A 798 12.81 16.86 -20.21
CA GLU A 798 13.58 16.35 -21.33
C GLU A 798 15.07 16.46 -21.08
N TRP A 799 15.80 15.41 -21.44
CA TRP A 799 17.22 15.34 -21.40
C TRP A 799 17.77 15.21 -22.82
N PHE A 800 18.60 16.16 -23.23
CA PHE A 800 19.05 16.25 -24.60
C PHE A 800 20.48 16.78 -24.73
N GLY A 801 21.12 16.50 -25.87
CA GLY A 801 22.40 17.03 -26.25
C GLY A 801 22.26 17.95 -27.48
N LEU A 802 22.94 19.11 -27.43
CA LEU A 802 23.12 19.97 -28.60
C LEU A 802 24.49 19.69 -29.19
N TYR A 803 24.50 19.30 -30.46
CA TYR A 803 25.71 18.97 -31.20
C TYR A 803 26.19 20.17 -31.99
N TYR A 804 27.48 20.49 -31.80
CA TYR A 804 28.19 21.55 -32.53
C TYR A 804 29.40 20.95 -33.24
N GLU A 805 29.65 21.42 -34.47
CA GLU A 805 30.83 21.08 -35.24
C GLU A 805 31.45 22.37 -35.78
N HIS A 806 32.79 22.54 -35.61
CA HIS A 806 33.52 23.76 -35.96
C HIS A 806 32.85 25.06 -35.44
N GLY A 807 32.29 25.02 -34.21
CA GLY A 807 31.64 26.16 -33.59
C GLY A 807 30.27 26.52 -34.17
N LYS A 808 29.68 25.68 -35.03
CA LYS A 808 28.34 25.85 -35.61
C LYS A 808 27.39 24.80 -35.07
N PHE A 809 26.18 25.23 -34.73
CA PHE A 809 25.10 24.34 -34.36
C PHE A 809 24.75 23.39 -35.50
N VAL A 810 24.56 22.12 -35.19
CA VAL A 810 24.19 21.08 -36.17
C VAL A 810 22.79 20.56 -35.89
N GLU A 811 22.58 19.94 -34.71
CA GLU A 811 21.27 19.37 -34.34
C GLU A 811 21.10 19.25 -32.81
N VAL A 812 19.83 19.07 -32.38
CA VAL A 812 19.47 18.64 -31.02
C VAL A 812 19.06 17.19 -31.07
N MET A 813 19.49 16.40 -30.07
CA MET A 813 19.19 14.97 -30.00
C MET A 813 18.92 14.52 -28.56
N PRO A 814 18.20 13.37 -28.34
CA PRO A 814 18.09 12.77 -27.02
C PRO A 814 19.45 12.52 -26.37
N LEU A 815 19.50 12.58 -25.03
CA LEU A 815 20.73 12.42 -24.25
C LEU A 815 21.49 11.13 -24.61
N GLU A 816 20.78 10.01 -24.71
CA GLU A 816 21.33 8.69 -24.99
C GLU A 816 22.09 8.65 -26.33
N ARG A 817 21.53 9.34 -27.35
CA ARG A 817 22.20 9.48 -28.65
C ARG A 817 23.43 10.37 -28.53
N ALA A 818 23.35 11.47 -27.81
CA ALA A 818 24.49 12.36 -27.60
C ALA A 818 25.64 11.64 -26.87
N LEU A 819 25.36 10.88 -25.82
CA LEU A 819 26.33 10.07 -25.09
C LEU A 819 26.93 8.98 -25.98
N SER A 820 26.11 8.31 -26.80
CA SER A 820 26.59 7.29 -27.73
C SER A 820 27.54 7.88 -28.79
N MET A 821 27.21 9.06 -29.35
CA MET A 821 28.07 9.75 -30.31
C MET A 821 29.37 10.28 -29.63
N ALA A 822 29.29 10.62 -28.36
CA ALA A 822 30.47 11.01 -27.58
C ALA A 822 31.30 9.80 -27.10
N HIS A 823 30.89 8.59 -27.49
CA HIS A 823 31.52 7.32 -27.04
C HIS A 823 31.55 7.13 -25.53
N ILE A 824 30.55 7.67 -24.84
CA ILE A 824 30.35 7.44 -23.40
C ILE A 824 29.37 6.28 -23.21
N ARG A 825 29.88 5.16 -22.68
CA ARG A 825 29.11 3.95 -22.40
C ARG A 825 29.43 3.41 -21.01
N ALA A 826 28.43 2.84 -20.35
CA ALA A 826 28.55 2.25 -19.02
C ALA A 826 29.58 1.11 -18.93
N ASP A 827 29.83 0.39 -20.03
CA ASP A 827 30.71 -0.77 -20.13
C ASP A 827 32.15 -0.40 -20.57
N GLN A 828 32.39 0.85 -20.92
CA GLN A 828 33.72 1.32 -21.41
C GLN A 828 34.33 2.28 -20.40
N ALA A 829 35.61 1.99 -20.04
CA ALA A 829 36.39 2.94 -19.26
C ALA A 829 36.66 4.19 -20.09
N MET A 830 36.40 5.35 -19.52
CA MET A 830 36.73 6.63 -20.14
C MET A 830 38.22 6.75 -20.31
N PRO A 831 38.70 7.35 -21.42
CA PRO A 831 40.12 7.58 -21.61
C PRO A 831 40.68 8.45 -20.48
N ASN A 832 41.90 8.18 -20.08
CA ASN A 832 42.61 9.10 -19.21
C ASN A 832 42.82 10.43 -19.93
N GLN A 833 42.90 11.52 -19.19
CA GLN A 833 43.35 12.79 -19.74
C GLN A 833 44.72 12.60 -20.40
N VAL A 834 44.83 13.01 -21.65
CA VAL A 834 46.03 12.74 -22.46
C VAL A 834 47.19 13.69 -22.12
N ASP A 835 46.90 14.85 -21.54
CA ASP A 835 47.88 15.85 -21.18
C ASP A 835 47.55 16.59 -19.90
N ARG A 836 48.17 16.22 -18.79
CA ARG A 836 48.08 16.96 -17.52
C ARG A 836 48.74 18.34 -17.54
N ASP A 837 49.63 18.57 -18.51
CA ASP A 837 50.37 19.80 -18.64
C ASP A 837 49.68 20.82 -19.59
N HIS A 838 48.63 20.42 -20.28
CA HIS A 838 47.87 21.30 -21.18
C HIS A 838 46.77 22.00 -20.41
N HIS A 839 46.89 23.29 -20.26
CA HIS A 839 45.78 24.12 -19.72
C HIS A 839 44.74 24.28 -20.82
N HIS A 840 43.64 23.52 -20.76
CA HIS A 840 42.48 23.58 -21.68
C HIS A 840 41.74 24.92 -21.67
N GLY A 841 42.48 26.05 -21.53
CA GLY A 841 41.91 27.40 -21.49
C GLY A 841 41.23 27.79 -22.79
N GLY A 842 41.78 27.31 -23.93
CA GLY A 842 41.23 27.59 -25.26
C GLY A 842 39.87 26.92 -25.48
N GLU A 843 39.80 25.64 -25.15
CA GLU A 843 38.53 24.88 -25.22
C GLU A 843 37.47 25.45 -24.28
N LYS A 844 37.86 25.81 -23.07
CA LYS A 844 36.98 26.48 -22.11
C LYS A 844 36.40 27.81 -22.64
N ALA A 845 37.27 28.70 -23.15
CA ALA A 845 36.85 29.99 -23.69
C ALA A 845 35.92 29.85 -24.89
N ALA A 846 36.24 28.91 -25.80
CA ALA A 846 35.46 28.66 -26.98
C ALA A 846 34.05 28.12 -26.63
N ASN A 847 33.97 27.09 -25.78
CA ASN A 847 32.69 26.50 -25.40
C ASN A 847 31.87 27.48 -24.51
N GLN A 848 32.52 28.28 -23.67
CA GLN A 848 31.84 29.35 -22.89
C GLN A 848 31.20 30.40 -23.82
N SER A 849 31.83 30.72 -24.96
CA SER A 849 31.26 31.65 -25.94
C SER A 849 30.05 31.11 -26.69
N LEU A 850 29.94 29.80 -26.88
CA LEU A 850 28.81 29.11 -27.52
C LEU A 850 27.61 28.92 -26.58
N LEU A 851 27.78 29.11 -25.27
CA LEU A 851 26.75 28.79 -24.29
C LEU A 851 25.45 29.57 -24.50
N GLN A 852 25.52 30.84 -24.86
CA GLN A 852 24.34 31.67 -25.11
C GLN A 852 23.56 31.17 -26.34
N ASP A 853 24.25 30.78 -27.40
CA ASP A 853 23.67 30.20 -28.61
C ASP A 853 23.03 28.82 -28.28
N ALA A 854 23.73 27.97 -27.54
CA ALA A 854 23.22 26.68 -27.11
C ALA A 854 21.95 26.81 -26.27
N VAL A 855 21.87 27.74 -25.34
CA VAL A 855 20.64 27.99 -24.55
C VAL A 855 19.51 28.50 -25.43
N THR A 856 19.81 29.24 -26.52
CA THR A 856 18.77 29.71 -27.45
C THR A 856 18.16 28.54 -28.22
N HIS A 857 18.99 27.66 -28.78
CA HIS A 857 18.49 26.44 -29.46
C HIS A 857 17.79 25.47 -28.51
N ALA A 858 18.25 25.36 -27.25
CA ALA A 858 17.55 24.59 -26.23
C ALA A 858 16.14 25.13 -25.95
N LYS A 859 15.96 26.45 -25.89
CA LYS A 859 14.63 27.07 -25.74
C LYS A 859 13.73 26.81 -26.95
N GLU A 860 14.26 26.86 -28.15
CA GLU A 860 13.51 26.55 -29.37
C GLU A 860 13.07 25.09 -29.39
N TYR A 861 13.96 24.15 -29.01
CA TYR A 861 13.66 22.75 -28.89
C TYR A 861 12.56 22.49 -27.87
N LEU A 862 12.67 23.03 -26.67
CA LEU A 862 11.64 22.87 -25.62
C LEU A 862 10.31 23.55 -26.01
N ASN A 863 10.33 24.62 -26.77
CA ASN A 863 9.09 25.22 -27.26
C ASN A 863 8.34 24.28 -28.22
N GLY A 864 9.06 23.42 -28.97
CA GLY A 864 8.45 22.32 -29.72
C GLY A 864 7.64 21.37 -28.80
N PHE A 865 8.24 20.89 -27.73
CA PHE A 865 7.55 20.04 -26.72
C PHE A 865 6.38 20.77 -26.06
N TYR A 866 6.52 22.04 -25.77
CA TYR A 866 5.42 22.86 -25.23
C TYR A 866 4.23 22.88 -26.19
N CYS A 867 4.46 23.16 -27.47
CA CYS A 867 3.40 23.19 -28.47
C CYS A 867 2.75 21.82 -28.67
N ASP A 868 3.55 20.76 -28.72
CA ASP A 868 3.04 19.39 -28.88
C ASP A 868 2.28 18.92 -27.66
N TYR A 869 2.76 19.25 -26.45
CA TYR A 869 2.02 18.97 -25.23
C TYR A 869 0.69 19.70 -25.20
N GLN A 870 0.67 21.00 -25.51
CA GLN A 870 -0.58 21.78 -25.54
C GLN A 870 -1.60 21.18 -26.52
N LYS A 871 -1.17 20.84 -27.75
CA LYS A 871 -2.07 20.22 -28.74
C LYS A 871 -2.66 18.90 -28.26
N ARG A 872 -1.89 18.12 -27.54
CA ARG A 872 -2.31 16.81 -27.02
C ARG A 872 -3.20 16.94 -25.78
N ILE A 873 -2.88 17.85 -24.88
CA ILE A 873 -3.55 17.97 -23.59
C ILE A 873 -4.83 18.80 -23.63
N GLN A 874 -4.92 19.80 -24.54
CA GLN A 874 -6.09 20.68 -24.58
C GLN A 874 -7.41 19.91 -24.82
N PRO A 875 -7.50 18.96 -25.75
CA PRO A 875 -8.71 18.14 -25.90
C PRO A 875 -9.06 17.36 -24.62
N GLN A 876 -8.05 16.85 -23.89
CA GLN A 876 -8.29 16.11 -22.65
C GLN A 876 -8.79 17.05 -21.54
N ILE A 877 -8.24 18.26 -21.45
CA ILE A 877 -8.73 19.28 -20.49
C ILE A 877 -10.18 19.64 -20.81
N ASP A 878 -10.50 19.87 -22.07
CA ASP A 878 -11.85 20.23 -22.52
C ASP A 878 -12.83 19.08 -22.23
N GLU A 879 -12.42 17.83 -22.46
CA GLU A 879 -13.20 16.63 -22.15
C GLU A 879 -13.46 16.50 -20.64
N GLU A 880 -12.43 16.65 -19.80
CA GLU A 880 -12.57 16.60 -18.33
C GLU A 880 -13.44 17.73 -17.79
N LEU A 881 -13.30 18.96 -18.29
CA LEU A 881 -14.13 20.08 -17.89
C LEU A 881 -15.59 19.91 -18.32
N ASN A 882 -15.86 19.36 -19.52
CA ASN A 882 -17.20 19.05 -19.98
C ASN A 882 -17.83 17.95 -19.12
N LYS A 883 -17.08 16.88 -18.80
CA LYS A 883 -17.51 15.82 -17.89
C LYS A 883 -17.85 16.38 -16.50
N LEU A 884 -17.02 17.25 -15.93
CA LEU A 884 -17.29 17.92 -14.68
C LEU A 884 -18.57 18.78 -14.73
N SER A 885 -18.82 19.50 -15.82
CA SER A 885 -20.02 20.31 -15.99
C SER A 885 -21.30 19.44 -16.03
N GLU A 886 -21.26 18.31 -16.75
CA GLU A 886 -22.38 17.35 -16.78
C GLU A 886 -22.66 16.72 -15.41
N LEU A 887 -21.58 16.37 -14.67
CA LEU A 887 -21.68 15.83 -13.34
C LEU A 887 -22.23 16.87 -12.35
N GLU A 888 -21.84 18.14 -12.48
CA GLU A 888 -22.35 19.25 -11.67
C GLU A 888 -23.86 19.40 -11.85
N GLU A 889 -24.38 19.36 -13.08
CA GLU A 889 -25.82 19.38 -13.33
C GLU A 889 -26.54 18.19 -12.67
N LYS A 890 -26.00 16.97 -12.82
CA LYS A 890 -26.55 15.76 -12.16
C LYS A 890 -26.56 15.91 -10.63
N HIS A 891 -25.50 16.44 -10.04
CA HIS A 891 -25.40 16.68 -8.59
C HIS A 891 -26.44 17.74 -8.14
N LYS A 892 -26.60 18.83 -8.87
CA LYS A 892 -27.59 19.88 -8.60
C LYS A 892 -29.01 19.32 -8.66
N ASP A 893 -29.34 18.56 -9.68
CA ASP A 893 -30.66 17.96 -9.86
C ASP A 893 -30.98 16.96 -8.72
N TYR A 894 -30.02 16.13 -8.34
CA TYR A 894 -30.19 15.20 -7.21
C TYR A 894 -30.40 15.94 -5.90
N GLN A 895 -29.58 16.96 -5.61
CA GLN A 895 -29.75 17.78 -4.40
C GLN A 895 -31.09 18.52 -4.40
N LEU A 896 -31.52 19.05 -5.54
CA LEU A 896 -32.84 19.69 -5.67
C LEU A 896 -33.98 18.74 -5.37
N SER A 897 -33.91 17.49 -5.81
CA SER A 897 -34.91 16.45 -5.53
C SER A 897 -35.00 16.13 -4.03
N LEU A 898 -33.87 16.03 -3.32
CA LEU A 898 -33.83 15.74 -1.89
C LEU A 898 -34.38 16.90 -1.01
N PHE A 899 -34.25 18.13 -1.49
CA PHE A 899 -34.58 19.34 -0.73
C PHE A 899 -35.87 20.05 -1.21
N GLN A 900 -36.70 19.39 -2.04
CA GLN A 900 -37.94 19.96 -2.56
C GLN A 900 -38.87 20.53 -1.46
N ASN A 901 -38.91 19.88 -0.29
CA ASN A 901 -39.76 20.24 0.85
C ASN A 901 -39.02 21.06 1.93
N LYS A 902 -37.79 21.53 1.69
CA LYS A 902 -37.02 22.32 2.67
C LYS A 902 -36.95 23.79 2.25
N GLY A 903 -36.85 24.71 3.22
CA GLY A 903 -36.84 26.15 2.97
C GLY A 903 -35.72 26.62 2.03
N GLU A 904 -35.98 27.65 1.23
CA GLU A 904 -35.08 28.21 0.19
C GLU A 904 -33.63 28.46 0.66
N ARG A 905 -33.43 28.85 1.92
CA ARG A 905 -32.09 29.10 2.48
C ARG A 905 -31.24 27.85 2.53
N LYS A 906 -31.76 26.70 2.94
CA LYS A 906 -31.01 25.42 2.98
C LYS A 906 -30.75 24.92 1.58
N ARG A 907 -31.67 25.15 0.65
CA ARG A 907 -31.50 24.80 -0.75
C ARG A 907 -30.37 25.60 -1.40
N ALA A 908 -30.36 26.92 -1.18
CA ALA A 908 -29.28 27.80 -1.66
C ALA A 908 -27.90 27.48 -1.04
N GLU A 909 -27.87 27.08 0.24
CA GLU A 909 -26.65 26.65 0.91
C GLU A 909 -26.07 25.38 0.26
N LYS A 910 -26.91 24.37 -0.01
CA LYS A 910 -26.48 23.13 -0.68
C LYS A 910 -26.04 23.34 -2.12
N MET A 911 -26.71 24.22 -2.86
CA MET A 911 -26.25 24.59 -4.21
C MET A 911 -24.85 25.21 -4.18
N ARG A 912 -24.58 26.13 -3.25
CA ARG A 912 -23.24 26.72 -3.09
C ARG A 912 -22.18 25.69 -2.72
N GLU A 913 -22.53 24.67 -1.93
CA GLU A 913 -21.58 23.59 -1.61
C GLU A 913 -21.25 22.78 -2.87
N VAL A 914 -22.22 22.49 -3.72
CA VAL A 914 -21.99 21.80 -5.01
C VAL A 914 -21.14 22.68 -5.92
N ASP A 915 -21.54 23.94 -6.13
CA ASP A 915 -20.79 24.90 -6.96
C ASP A 915 -19.32 24.97 -6.49
N ALA A 916 -19.09 25.15 -5.19
CA ALA A 916 -17.74 25.25 -4.62
C ALA A 916 -16.90 23.96 -4.84
N LEU A 917 -17.52 22.78 -4.77
CA LEU A 917 -16.86 21.51 -5.02
C LEU A 917 -16.40 21.42 -6.49
N PHE A 918 -17.31 21.70 -7.43
CA PHE A 918 -16.98 21.60 -8.86
C PHE A 918 -16.04 22.70 -9.32
N ASP A 919 -16.12 23.90 -8.76
CA ASP A 919 -15.15 24.97 -8.96
C ASP A 919 -13.74 24.56 -8.49
N GLU A 920 -13.63 23.90 -7.33
CA GLU A 920 -12.35 23.39 -6.81
C GLU A 920 -11.74 22.37 -7.77
N PHE A 921 -12.54 21.43 -8.29
CA PHE A 921 -12.07 20.41 -9.22
C PHE A 921 -11.71 20.99 -10.59
N SER A 922 -12.51 21.90 -11.14
CA SER A 922 -12.22 22.60 -12.40
C SER A 922 -10.92 23.40 -12.29
N ASN A 923 -10.70 24.09 -11.18
CA ASN A 923 -9.44 24.77 -10.90
C ASN A 923 -8.28 23.77 -10.76
N TRP A 924 -8.52 22.63 -10.11
CA TRP A 924 -7.49 21.59 -9.99
C TRP A 924 -7.07 21.03 -11.36
N VAL A 925 -8.01 20.75 -12.28
CA VAL A 925 -7.74 20.31 -13.66
C VAL A 925 -6.89 21.36 -14.38
N ASN A 926 -7.34 22.62 -14.34
CA ASN A 926 -6.63 23.73 -14.98
C ASN A 926 -5.21 23.91 -14.43
N ASP A 927 -5.01 23.84 -13.11
CA ASP A 927 -3.72 24.07 -12.49
C ASP A 927 -2.77 22.87 -12.64
N SER A 928 -3.32 21.65 -12.74
CA SER A 928 -2.52 20.42 -12.80
C SER A 928 -2.15 20.01 -14.23
N MET A 929 -3.04 20.25 -15.22
CA MET A 929 -2.84 19.78 -16.59
C MET A 929 -2.28 20.88 -17.52
N ASN A 930 -2.53 22.16 -17.25
CA ASN A 930 -1.96 23.26 -18.05
C ASN A 930 -0.49 23.51 -17.68
N ILE A 931 0.31 23.77 -18.72
CA ILE A 931 1.73 24.13 -18.58
C ILE A 931 1.95 25.63 -18.78
N GLU A 932 2.94 26.17 -18.08
CA GLU A 932 3.40 27.53 -18.26
C GLU A 932 4.53 27.58 -19.28
N ASN A 933 4.47 28.47 -20.28
CA ASN A 933 5.54 28.60 -21.29
C ASN A 933 6.78 29.31 -20.70
N ARG A 934 7.37 28.72 -19.68
CA ARG A 934 8.60 29.19 -19.00
C ARG A 934 9.46 28.00 -18.63
N PRO A 935 10.14 27.39 -19.63
CA PRO A 935 10.98 26.25 -19.37
C PRO A 935 12.16 26.64 -18.46
N TYR A 936 12.43 25.80 -17.47
CA TYR A 936 13.67 25.82 -16.74
C TYR A 936 14.71 24.99 -17.51
N ILE A 937 15.84 25.60 -17.86
CA ILE A 937 16.94 24.93 -18.55
C ILE A 937 18.14 24.88 -17.64
N ARG A 938 18.79 23.73 -17.58
CA ARG A 938 20.00 23.50 -16.83
C ARG A 938 21.07 22.92 -17.74
N VAL A 939 22.26 23.53 -17.78
CA VAL A 939 23.43 22.95 -18.40
C VAL A 939 24.01 21.94 -17.43
N ILE A 940 24.10 20.68 -17.87
CA ILE A 940 24.53 19.56 -17.02
C ILE A 940 26.02 19.31 -17.22
N ALA A 941 26.49 19.19 -18.46
CA ALA A 941 27.90 18.99 -18.80
C ALA A 941 28.16 19.45 -20.23
N VAL A 942 29.41 19.72 -20.53
CA VAL A 942 29.90 19.94 -21.91
C VAL A 942 31.00 18.91 -22.21
N LEU A 943 30.81 18.18 -23.31
CA LEU A 943 31.78 17.23 -23.80
C LEU A 943 32.39 17.78 -25.09
N THR A 944 33.71 17.91 -25.17
CA THR A 944 34.37 18.51 -26.33
C THR A 944 35.57 17.71 -26.79
N GLY A 945 35.82 17.71 -28.09
CA GLY A 945 37.09 17.26 -28.64
C GLY A 945 38.20 18.33 -28.48
N ARG A 946 39.42 18.03 -28.86
CA ARG A 946 40.51 18.98 -28.89
C ARG A 946 40.25 20.06 -29.94
N ARG A 947 40.75 21.24 -29.70
CA ARG A 947 40.67 22.32 -30.68
C ARG A 947 41.98 22.43 -31.48
N LYS A 948 41.91 22.37 -32.80
CA LYS A 948 43.05 22.66 -33.65
C LYS A 948 43.44 24.14 -33.57
N GLY A 949 44.64 24.46 -33.07
CA GLY A 949 45.19 25.79 -33.03
C GLY A 949 45.03 26.54 -31.71
N ALA A 950 44.84 25.85 -30.60
CA ALA A 950 44.79 26.44 -29.25
C ALA A 950 46.16 26.35 -28.51
N ASP A 951 47.28 26.21 -29.25
CA ASP A 951 48.65 26.27 -28.69
C ASP A 951 49.09 27.72 -28.48
#